data_f0e327597c59b4c0e8561bf5f874e1e6
#
_entry.id   f0e327597c59b4c0e8561bf5f874e1e6
#
_cell.length_a   1.000
_cell.length_b   1.000
_cell.length_c   1.000
_cell.angle_alpha   90.00
_cell.angle_beta   90.00
_cell.angle_gamma   90.00
#
_symmetry.space_group_name_H-M   'P 1'
#
loop_
_entity.id
_entity.type
_entity.pdbx_description
1 polymer ?
#
loop_
_entity_poly.entity_id
_entity_poly.type
_entity_poly.pdbx_seq_one_letter_code
_entity_poly.pdbx_strand_id
1 'polypeptide(L)'
;MIFNLEFALRNMKTRLPKLVLLVALLLVIPLRFIALGSSADSTADSLADPAKYSDDWRANGPPGGDVRSLVVDPNNPDRFYLGTLDAQIYSSADGGKNWELLYNFNKPKLFVDHIIVDPRDSKTIYVAAHRHKEAGGFFKSTDGGHRWRESPELKNEALHSLTQSEADPNVLIAGTFNGIFRSDNSGDTWTQLPTFSTPGLVHVESLAIDPRTSNTIYAGTWYLPYKSTDGGQTWKSIKNGIIDDSDIFAIDIDPRDANHIIASACSGIYESTNAGNSWAKVQGIPSQSRRTRAIVQHPSIPGLVFAGTTEGFWRSDRGGKADSWMVTTSRQLEVNSIAIHPSRPQTIYIGTNNYGVMISNDGGKNFLPTNGGYSGRFANVILTDREMPNRVYAATINTTTGGGFLFVSNDNGETWRPSMRSMPNRLITYAIVQDARDANLVYLGSNLGVYQSFDRGASWAPVWTAAKPTTTTKKGRPGKKKAPAARPATAAAAKTNETVRRAQQALNAAGYSVGAPDGRAGTQTLKVLKKYQADRHLPVTGKFEDVTLGSLGLSSSAGSDSSTQSVILSDAVNALVQTIDPESQRPLFLAATNLGLYRSLDPTQGWQKLSYGSNFDPRTSCISADPQHPETIFVGTASSGVLVSHDGGKSWQGVSGVPTEAPVNTIAQDSQRPNHVYVGTKQSFYMSNDGGASWSRRGGNLPFGDFTSILINPRNGDEIFVGNAYQTGEIGGGVYRTINAGTTWARIDPKEHRLPSQRIWALAFDSQDQNTLFVGSHSAGVYVVPRGSSSVSAVSR
;
A
#
# COMPACT_ATOMS: atom_id res chain seq x y z
N MET A 1 22.77 -25.52 -32.36
CA MET A 1 21.79 -26.56 -32.77
C MET A 1 20.51 -25.89 -33.32
N ILE A 2 20.65 -24.88 -34.13
CA ILE A 2 19.57 -24.11 -34.79
C ILE A 2 19.84 -23.96 -36.31
N PHE A 3 20.45 -24.99 -36.92
CA PHE A 3 20.75 -24.92 -38.35
C PHE A 3 20.17 -26.09 -39.18
N ASN A 4 19.18 -26.83 -38.65
CA ASN A 4 18.63 -27.99 -39.37
C ASN A 4 17.10 -28.00 -39.54
N LEU A 5 16.41 -26.85 -39.38
CA LEU A 5 14.96 -26.79 -39.60
C LEU A 5 14.52 -26.11 -40.90
N GLU A 6 15.39 -25.42 -41.62
CA GLU A 6 15.04 -24.74 -42.88
C GLU A 6 15.21 -25.65 -44.15
N PHE A 7 15.86 -26.81 -44.01
CA PHE A 7 16.06 -27.69 -45.18
C PHE A 7 14.90 -28.70 -45.34
N ALA A 8 14.05 -28.90 -44.34
CA ALA A 8 12.93 -29.83 -44.40
C ALA A 8 11.64 -29.25 -44.99
N LEU A 9 11.52 -27.92 -45.10
CA LEU A 9 10.30 -27.24 -45.57
C LEU A 9 10.30 -26.89 -47.06
N ARG A 10 11.39 -27.15 -47.78
CA ARG A 10 11.49 -26.83 -49.23
C ARG A 10 11.08 -27.97 -50.17
N ASN A 11 10.83 -29.19 -49.68
CA ASN A 11 10.52 -30.35 -50.55
C ASN A 11 9.10 -30.92 -50.41
N MET A 12 8.17 -30.21 -49.83
CA MET A 12 6.75 -30.66 -49.72
C MET A 12 5.74 -29.82 -50.50
N LYS A 13 6.13 -29.28 -51.67
CA LYS A 13 5.25 -28.48 -52.54
C LYS A 13 4.83 -29.15 -53.86
N THR A 14 4.74 -30.46 -53.90
CA THR A 14 4.13 -31.08 -55.06
C THR A 14 3.53 -32.43 -54.73
N ARG A 15 2.33 -32.50 -54.14
CA ARG A 15 1.37 -33.60 -54.22
C ARG A 15 0.28 -33.52 -53.16
N LEU A 16 -0.63 -32.52 -53.28
CA LEU A 16 -1.92 -32.63 -52.60
C LEU A 16 -2.92 -31.60 -53.23
N PRO A 17 -3.70 -31.98 -54.22
CA PRO A 17 -4.99 -31.34 -54.34
C PRO A 17 -6.15 -32.28 -54.68
N LYS A 18 -6.21 -33.49 -54.15
CA LYS A 18 -7.42 -34.33 -54.36
C LYS A 18 -8.03 -34.96 -53.13
N LEU A 19 -7.46 -34.81 -51.94
CA LEU A 19 -8.04 -35.38 -50.70
C LEU A 19 -8.80 -34.39 -49.82
N VAL A 20 -8.62 -33.10 -50.07
CA VAL A 20 -9.30 -32.01 -49.29
C VAL A 20 -10.75 -31.76 -49.78
N LEU A 21 -11.09 -32.15 -51.00
CA LEU A 21 -12.43 -31.94 -51.54
C LEU A 21 -13.45 -33.02 -51.14
N LEU A 22 -13.02 -34.18 -50.62
CA LEU A 22 -13.94 -35.25 -50.19
C LEU A 22 -14.37 -35.16 -48.71
N VAL A 23 -13.63 -34.43 -47.89
CA VAL A 23 -13.97 -34.20 -46.47
C VAL A 23 -14.88 -32.98 -46.30
N ALA A 24 -14.86 -32.04 -47.25
CA ALA A 24 -15.73 -30.86 -47.19
C ALA A 24 -17.17 -31.11 -47.70
N LEU A 25 -17.44 -32.25 -48.39
CA LEU A 25 -18.79 -32.56 -48.91
C LEU A 25 -19.60 -33.50 -48.01
N LEU A 26 -19.08 -33.94 -46.89
CA LEU A 26 -19.78 -34.82 -45.92
C LEU A 26 -20.26 -34.10 -44.65
N LEU A 27 -20.14 -32.76 -44.59
CA LEU A 27 -20.51 -31.96 -43.39
C LEU A 27 -21.74 -31.03 -43.63
N VAL A 28 -22.51 -31.22 -44.73
CA VAL A 28 -23.74 -30.46 -44.96
C VAL A 28 -24.91 -31.42 -45.19
N ILE A 29 -25.30 -32.13 -44.13
CA ILE A 29 -26.61 -32.77 -44.01
C ILE A 29 -27.18 -32.37 -42.65
N PRO A 30 -28.33 -31.67 -42.56
CA PRO A 30 -28.95 -31.31 -41.29
C PRO A 30 -29.62 -32.56 -40.71
N LEU A 31 -29.02 -33.21 -39.74
CA LEU A 31 -29.72 -34.19 -38.91
C LEU A 31 -30.63 -33.43 -37.91
N ARG A 32 -31.92 -33.40 -38.24
CA ARG A 32 -32.96 -33.19 -37.25
C ARG A 32 -33.00 -34.44 -36.36
N PHE A 33 -32.45 -34.38 -35.16
CA PHE A 33 -32.76 -35.30 -34.07
C PHE A 33 -33.84 -34.67 -33.20
N ILE A 34 -34.93 -35.40 -33.09
CA ILE A 34 -36.03 -35.19 -32.13
C ILE A 34 -35.45 -35.37 -30.73
N ALA A 35 -35.48 -34.32 -29.94
CA ALA A 35 -35.16 -34.36 -28.51
C ALA A 35 -36.31 -35.10 -27.80
N LEU A 36 -36.04 -36.34 -27.42
CA LEU A 36 -36.75 -36.97 -26.29
C LEU A 36 -36.17 -36.38 -25.02
N GLY A 37 -37.00 -35.72 -24.24
CA GLY A 37 -36.64 -35.15 -22.97
C GLY A 37 -36.13 -36.17 -21.99
N SER A 38 -34.91 -35.99 -21.51
CA SER A 38 -34.51 -36.39 -20.19
C SER A 38 -34.24 -35.11 -19.43
N SER A 39 -35.05 -34.85 -18.43
CA SER A 39 -34.76 -33.89 -17.39
C SER A 39 -33.52 -34.34 -16.64
N ALA A 40 -32.33 -34.02 -17.17
CA ALA A 40 -31.11 -34.03 -16.41
C ALA A 40 -31.05 -32.71 -15.65
N ASP A 41 -31.08 -32.81 -14.38
CA ASP A 41 -31.03 -31.77 -13.36
C ASP A 41 -30.12 -30.62 -13.79
N SER A 42 -30.74 -29.45 -13.92
CA SER A 42 -30.08 -28.15 -14.13
C SER A 42 -29.41 -27.60 -12.86
N THR A 43 -28.87 -28.47 -12.03
CA THR A 43 -28.15 -28.07 -10.82
C THR A 43 -26.70 -27.65 -11.07
N ALA A 44 -26.16 -27.89 -12.29
CA ALA A 44 -24.79 -27.49 -12.62
C ALA A 44 -24.68 -26.04 -13.10
N ASP A 45 -25.75 -25.42 -13.60
CA ASP A 45 -25.74 -24.03 -14.09
C ASP A 45 -26.06 -22.97 -13.03
N SER A 46 -26.46 -23.38 -11.82
CA SER A 46 -26.60 -22.44 -10.70
C SER A 46 -25.27 -22.14 -9.98
N LEU A 47 -24.18 -22.67 -10.48
CA LEU A 47 -22.84 -22.62 -9.95
C LEU A 47 -22.19 -21.24 -10.05
N ALA A 48 -22.85 -20.22 -9.54
CA ALA A 48 -22.41 -18.85 -9.51
C ALA A 48 -22.63 -18.14 -10.84
N ASP A 49 -23.75 -17.53 -10.97
CA ASP A 49 -23.86 -16.35 -11.79
C ASP A 49 -22.90 -15.29 -11.22
N PRO A 50 -21.71 -15.08 -11.83
CA PRO A 50 -20.77 -14.08 -11.32
C PRO A 50 -21.38 -12.68 -11.30
N ALA A 51 -22.39 -12.43 -12.16
CA ALA A 51 -23.14 -11.18 -12.23
C ALA A 51 -23.90 -10.87 -10.92
N LYS A 52 -24.31 -11.87 -10.16
CA LYS A 52 -25.04 -11.65 -8.89
C LYS A 52 -24.21 -10.94 -7.82
N TYR A 53 -22.86 -10.97 -7.95
CA TYR A 53 -21.98 -10.31 -6.97
C TYR A 53 -21.45 -8.97 -7.49
N SER A 54 -21.39 -8.75 -8.79
CA SER A 54 -20.70 -7.61 -9.39
C SER A 54 -21.56 -6.37 -9.54
N ASP A 55 -22.89 -6.51 -9.63
CA ASP A 55 -23.78 -5.36 -9.83
C ASP A 55 -24.01 -4.53 -8.55
N ASP A 56 -23.66 -5.09 -7.37
CA ASP A 56 -23.87 -4.47 -6.06
C ASP A 56 -22.59 -4.13 -5.32
N TRP A 57 -21.43 -4.09 -5.98
CA TRP A 57 -20.19 -3.66 -5.33
C TRP A 57 -20.26 -2.21 -4.87
N ARG A 58 -20.20 -1.99 -3.56
CA ARG A 58 -20.17 -0.65 -2.98
C ARG A 58 -18.80 -0.40 -2.38
N ALA A 59 -18.14 0.66 -2.82
CA ALA A 59 -16.92 1.14 -2.18
C ALA A 59 -17.32 1.91 -0.91
N ASN A 60 -17.25 1.24 0.23
CA ASN A 60 -17.72 1.81 1.49
C ASN A 60 -16.62 2.44 2.34
N GLY A 61 -15.41 2.57 1.84
CA GLY A 61 -14.33 3.25 2.56
C GLY A 61 -13.28 2.31 3.17
N PRO A 62 -12.60 2.66 4.25
CA PRO A 62 -12.58 3.97 4.92
C PRO A 62 -12.17 5.11 4.00
N PRO A 63 -12.75 6.32 4.18
CA PRO A 63 -12.52 7.44 3.26
C PRO A 63 -11.08 7.94 3.27
N GLY A 64 -10.64 8.52 2.15
CA GLY A 64 -9.28 8.99 1.92
C GLY A 64 -8.37 7.93 1.32
N GLY A 65 -7.09 8.15 1.37
CA GLY A 65 -6.07 7.30 0.72
C GLY A 65 -5.06 8.16 -0.03
N ASP A 66 -4.29 7.55 -0.92
CA ASP A 66 -3.24 8.22 -1.65
C ASP A 66 -3.79 8.96 -2.88
N VAL A 67 -3.65 10.27 -2.93
CA VAL A 67 -3.92 11.13 -4.09
C VAL A 67 -2.58 11.57 -4.67
N ARG A 68 -2.31 11.19 -5.91
CA ARG A 68 -1.06 11.52 -6.58
C ARG A 68 -1.13 12.83 -7.35
N SER A 69 -2.18 13.00 -8.12
CA SER A 69 -2.46 14.22 -8.88
C SER A 69 -3.88 14.71 -8.60
N LEU A 70 -4.07 16.01 -8.68
CA LEU A 70 -5.37 16.66 -8.46
C LEU A 70 -5.46 17.88 -9.37
N VAL A 71 -6.52 17.98 -10.16
CA VAL A 71 -6.74 19.06 -11.09
C VAL A 71 -8.19 19.54 -11.08
N VAL A 72 -8.38 20.82 -11.27
CA VAL A 72 -9.67 21.46 -11.53
C VAL A 72 -9.87 21.58 -13.04
N ASP A 73 -11.06 21.29 -13.54
CA ASP A 73 -11.41 21.58 -14.92
C ASP A 73 -11.45 23.12 -15.14
N PRO A 74 -10.62 23.67 -16.03
CA PRO A 74 -10.57 25.12 -16.24
C PRO A 74 -11.86 25.68 -16.81
N ASN A 75 -12.67 24.84 -17.47
CA ASN A 75 -13.95 25.25 -18.07
C ASN A 75 -15.16 25.02 -17.16
N ASN A 76 -14.99 24.19 -16.11
CA ASN A 76 -16.03 23.90 -15.12
C ASN A 76 -15.42 23.83 -13.72
N PRO A 77 -15.41 24.94 -12.96
CA PRO A 77 -14.74 25.04 -11.65
C PRO A 77 -15.26 24.08 -10.57
N ASP A 78 -16.44 23.51 -10.73
CA ASP A 78 -16.98 22.50 -9.79
C ASP A 78 -16.59 21.07 -10.19
N ARG A 79 -15.95 20.87 -11.34
CA ARG A 79 -15.46 19.58 -11.80
C ARG A 79 -13.98 19.40 -11.48
N PHE A 80 -13.68 18.29 -10.84
CA PHE A 80 -12.33 17.90 -10.42
C PHE A 80 -12.00 16.49 -10.89
N TYR A 81 -10.70 16.25 -11.05
CA TYR A 81 -10.17 14.91 -11.29
C TYR A 81 -9.00 14.64 -10.34
N LEU A 82 -8.91 13.43 -9.82
CA LEU A 82 -7.75 12.96 -9.07
C LEU A 82 -7.21 11.66 -9.66
N GLY A 83 -5.87 11.52 -9.62
CA GLY A 83 -5.14 10.33 -9.99
C GLY A 83 -4.54 9.65 -8.77
N THR A 84 -4.51 8.32 -8.79
CA THR A 84 -4.01 7.50 -7.68
C THR A 84 -2.66 6.86 -8.00
N LEU A 85 -2.11 6.13 -7.02
CA LEU A 85 -0.89 5.31 -7.17
C LEU A 85 -1.15 3.91 -7.75
N ASP A 86 -2.38 3.61 -8.17
CA ASP A 86 -2.76 2.28 -8.67
C ASP A 86 -3.75 2.35 -9.84
N ALA A 87 -3.43 3.17 -10.83
CA ALA A 87 -4.09 3.23 -12.14
C ALA A 87 -5.53 3.76 -12.16
N GLN A 88 -6.00 4.43 -11.11
CA GLN A 88 -7.38 4.90 -11.03
C GLN A 88 -7.47 6.42 -11.21
N ILE A 89 -8.53 6.86 -11.88
CA ILE A 89 -8.95 8.25 -11.97
C ILE A 89 -10.34 8.34 -11.35
N TYR A 90 -10.51 9.25 -10.40
CA TYR A 90 -11.80 9.64 -9.85
C TYR A 90 -12.16 11.03 -10.34
N SER A 91 -13.47 11.30 -10.47
CA SER A 91 -13.99 12.63 -10.75
C SER A 91 -14.97 13.09 -9.68
N SER A 92 -15.08 14.39 -9.53
CA SER A 92 -16.10 15.06 -8.73
C SER A 92 -16.80 16.10 -9.62
N ALA A 93 -18.10 16.29 -9.44
CA ALA A 93 -18.91 17.29 -10.14
C ALA A 93 -19.50 18.35 -9.19
N ASP A 94 -19.12 18.31 -7.90
CA ASP A 94 -19.71 19.14 -6.83
C ASP A 94 -18.66 19.92 -6.01
N GLY A 95 -17.55 20.27 -6.65
CA GLY A 95 -16.48 21.01 -6.01
C GLY A 95 -15.62 20.16 -5.06
N GLY A 96 -15.45 18.87 -5.37
CA GLY A 96 -14.60 17.97 -4.61
C GLY A 96 -15.23 17.43 -3.33
N LYS A 97 -16.54 17.53 -3.13
CA LYS A 97 -17.23 16.99 -1.94
C LYS A 97 -17.43 15.49 -2.05
N ASN A 98 -17.90 15.04 -3.22
CA ASN A 98 -18.10 13.64 -3.53
C ASN A 98 -17.31 13.24 -4.78
N TRP A 99 -16.79 12.01 -4.75
CA TRP A 99 -15.91 11.45 -5.78
C TRP A 99 -16.47 10.14 -6.28
N GLU A 100 -16.41 9.94 -7.58
CA GLU A 100 -16.80 8.71 -8.25
C GLU A 100 -15.64 8.18 -9.08
N LEU A 101 -15.48 6.85 -9.13
CA LEU A 101 -14.50 6.22 -10.00
C LEU A 101 -14.88 6.47 -11.46
N LEU A 102 -14.08 7.29 -12.15
CA LEU A 102 -14.29 7.59 -13.57
C LEU A 102 -13.68 6.52 -14.46
N TYR A 103 -12.44 6.11 -14.18
CA TYR A 103 -11.73 5.14 -14.99
C TYR A 103 -10.66 4.37 -14.21
N ASN A 104 -10.44 3.13 -14.65
CA ASN A 104 -9.32 2.32 -14.15
C ASN A 104 -8.56 1.75 -15.37
N PHE A 105 -7.27 2.08 -15.48
CA PHE A 105 -6.41 1.56 -16.55
C PHE A 105 -6.14 0.06 -16.39
N ASN A 106 -6.49 -0.56 -15.25
CA ASN A 106 -6.22 -1.95 -14.93
C ASN A 106 -4.72 -2.32 -15.07
N LYS A 107 -3.84 -1.38 -14.76
CA LYS A 107 -2.38 -1.52 -14.75
C LYS A 107 -1.87 -1.33 -13.31
N PRO A 108 -1.77 -2.37 -12.47
CA PRO A 108 -1.35 -2.25 -11.07
C PRO A 108 -0.02 -1.50 -10.91
N LYS A 109 0.09 -0.71 -9.85
CA LYS A 109 1.26 0.14 -9.57
C LYS A 109 1.53 1.22 -10.64
N LEU A 110 0.55 1.55 -11.46
CA LEU A 110 0.64 2.67 -12.38
C LEU A 110 0.30 3.96 -11.61
N PHE A 111 1.27 4.83 -11.45
CA PHE A 111 1.13 6.13 -10.81
C PHE A 111 0.58 7.13 -11.83
N VAL A 112 -0.59 7.68 -11.56
CA VAL A 112 -1.18 8.75 -12.38
C VAL A 112 -0.61 10.08 -11.91
N ASP A 113 0.58 10.44 -12.40
CA ASP A 113 1.33 11.59 -11.90
C ASP A 113 0.75 12.93 -12.31
N HIS A 114 0.33 13.03 -13.56
CA HIS A 114 -0.21 14.27 -14.10
C HIS A 114 -1.54 14.00 -14.82
N ILE A 115 -2.50 14.87 -14.55
CA ILE A 115 -3.75 14.98 -15.28
C ILE A 115 -3.84 16.42 -15.77
N ILE A 116 -4.12 16.63 -17.05
CA ILE A 116 -4.40 17.95 -17.64
C ILE A 116 -5.76 17.87 -18.33
N VAL A 117 -6.65 18.82 -18.04
CA VAL A 117 -7.87 19.03 -18.79
C VAL A 117 -7.61 20.14 -19.81
N ASP A 118 -7.89 19.88 -21.09
CA ASP A 118 -7.66 20.88 -22.14
C ASP A 118 -8.48 22.14 -21.86
N PRO A 119 -7.86 23.34 -21.85
CA PRO A 119 -8.57 24.59 -21.55
C PRO A 119 -9.63 24.98 -22.60
N ARG A 120 -9.65 24.30 -23.75
CA ARG A 120 -10.61 24.55 -24.84
C ARG A 120 -11.80 23.60 -24.80
N ASP A 121 -11.64 22.40 -24.19
CA ASP A 121 -12.64 21.35 -24.18
C ASP A 121 -12.51 20.43 -22.97
N SER A 122 -13.45 20.51 -22.04
CA SER A 122 -13.52 19.66 -20.85
C SER A 122 -13.58 18.15 -21.13
N LYS A 123 -13.90 17.74 -22.36
CA LYS A 123 -13.91 16.32 -22.75
C LYS A 123 -12.53 15.80 -23.10
N THR A 124 -11.60 16.69 -23.40
CA THR A 124 -10.22 16.32 -23.74
C THR A 124 -9.36 16.36 -22.49
N ILE A 125 -8.86 15.16 -22.12
CA ILE A 125 -8.07 14.97 -20.90
C ILE A 125 -6.80 14.20 -21.27
N TYR A 126 -5.68 14.65 -20.70
CA TYR A 126 -4.36 14.03 -20.87
C TYR A 126 -3.87 13.46 -19.55
N VAL A 127 -3.22 12.31 -19.60
CA VAL A 127 -2.61 11.64 -18.44
C VAL A 127 -1.20 11.22 -18.77
N ALA A 128 -0.27 11.58 -17.88
CA ALA A 128 1.08 11.04 -17.84
C ALA A 128 1.24 10.12 -16.64
N ALA A 129 1.84 8.95 -16.87
CA ALA A 129 1.96 7.93 -15.85
C ALA A 129 3.29 7.18 -15.93
N HIS A 130 3.70 6.57 -14.80
CA HIS A 130 4.84 5.68 -14.71
C HIS A 130 4.62 4.58 -13.67
N ARG A 131 5.49 3.56 -13.67
CA ARG A 131 5.56 2.53 -12.63
C ARG A 131 6.91 2.60 -11.93
N HIS A 132 7.06 3.51 -10.98
CA HIS A 132 8.34 3.82 -10.36
C HIS A 132 9.38 4.19 -11.44
N LYS A 133 10.30 3.29 -11.81
CA LYS A 133 11.32 3.49 -12.88
C LYS A 133 10.94 2.81 -14.20
N GLU A 134 9.78 2.20 -14.26
CA GLU A 134 9.29 1.45 -15.41
C GLU A 134 8.29 2.26 -16.22
N ALA A 135 8.07 1.83 -17.45
CA ALA A 135 7.12 2.45 -18.37
C ALA A 135 5.70 2.52 -17.80
N GLY A 136 5.04 3.64 -18.03
CA GLY A 136 3.65 3.87 -17.69
C GLY A 136 2.84 4.41 -18.85
N GLY A 137 3.42 5.33 -19.63
CA GLY A 137 2.85 5.84 -20.86
C GLY A 137 2.08 7.14 -20.74
N PHE A 138 1.65 7.63 -21.89
CA PHE A 138 0.76 8.78 -22.04
C PHE A 138 -0.59 8.31 -22.55
N PHE A 139 -1.67 8.85 -21.97
CA PHE A 139 -3.05 8.52 -22.35
C PHE A 139 -3.82 9.81 -22.65
N LYS A 140 -4.65 9.76 -23.71
CA LYS A 140 -5.55 10.84 -24.12
C LYS A 140 -6.98 10.34 -24.15
N SER A 141 -7.90 11.08 -23.55
CA SER A 141 -9.35 10.92 -23.69
C SER A 141 -9.92 12.11 -24.45
N THR A 142 -10.99 11.91 -25.21
CA THR A 142 -11.78 12.94 -25.92
C THR A 142 -13.27 12.85 -25.60
N ASP A 143 -13.62 12.06 -24.58
CA ASP A 143 -15.03 11.84 -24.17
C ASP A 143 -15.23 12.07 -22.65
N GLY A 144 -14.36 12.87 -22.02
CA GLY A 144 -14.47 13.22 -20.61
C GLY A 144 -13.89 12.14 -19.67
N GLY A 145 -13.00 11.30 -20.18
CA GLY A 145 -12.32 10.28 -19.38
C GLY A 145 -12.95 8.90 -19.38
N HIS A 146 -14.00 8.68 -20.20
CA HIS A 146 -14.67 7.38 -20.26
C HIS A 146 -13.93 6.38 -21.15
N ARG A 147 -13.19 6.85 -22.17
CA ARG A 147 -12.33 6.03 -23.03
C ARG A 147 -10.98 6.69 -23.18
N TRP A 148 -9.93 5.88 -23.27
CA TRP A 148 -8.56 6.35 -23.35
C TRP A 148 -7.80 5.68 -24.49
N ARG A 149 -7.00 6.49 -25.19
CA ARG A 149 -6.04 6.04 -26.18
C ARG A 149 -4.63 6.19 -25.62
N GLU A 150 -3.85 5.12 -25.57
CA GLU A 150 -2.42 5.14 -25.22
C GLU A 150 -1.59 5.59 -26.43
N SER A 151 -0.60 6.48 -26.23
CA SER A 151 0.31 6.90 -27.29
C SER A 151 1.28 5.76 -27.62
N PRO A 152 1.43 5.37 -28.88
CA PRO A 152 2.37 4.34 -29.29
C PRO A 152 3.85 4.79 -29.12
N GLU A 153 4.15 6.08 -29.23
CA GLU A 153 5.50 6.64 -29.07
C GLU A 153 5.94 6.63 -27.61
N LEU A 154 5.00 6.83 -26.67
CA LEU A 154 5.28 6.98 -25.23
C LEU A 154 4.93 5.76 -24.39
N LYS A 155 4.40 4.69 -24.96
CA LYS A 155 3.95 3.49 -24.22
C LYS A 155 5.06 2.78 -23.42
N ASN A 156 6.31 2.93 -23.87
CA ASN A 156 7.50 2.34 -23.23
C ASN A 156 8.27 3.34 -22.36
N GLU A 157 7.73 4.55 -22.17
CA GLU A 157 8.36 5.60 -21.40
C GLU A 157 7.76 5.71 -19.97
N ALA A 158 8.63 6.01 -19.02
CA ALA A 158 8.23 6.39 -17.66
C ALA A 158 8.06 7.90 -17.62
N LEU A 159 6.82 8.37 -17.64
CA LEU A 159 6.50 9.80 -17.66
C LEU A 159 6.37 10.33 -16.25
N HIS A 160 7.26 11.22 -15.84
CA HIS A 160 7.29 11.87 -14.54
C HIS A 160 6.74 13.30 -14.56
N SER A 161 6.66 13.93 -15.73
CA SER A 161 6.12 15.28 -15.87
C SER A 161 5.39 15.45 -17.21
N LEU A 162 4.36 16.31 -17.18
CA LEU A 162 3.58 16.69 -18.35
C LEU A 162 3.12 18.14 -18.16
N THR A 163 3.28 18.94 -19.20
CA THR A 163 2.81 20.33 -19.21
C THR A 163 2.22 20.70 -20.57
N GLN A 164 1.24 21.60 -20.58
CA GLN A 164 0.61 22.15 -21.78
C GLN A 164 0.92 23.65 -21.87
N SER A 165 1.17 24.14 -23.05
CA SER A 165 1.43 25.57 -23.25
C SER A 165 0.14 26.37 -23.14
N GLU A 166 0.16 27.46 -22.35
CA GLU A 166 -0.95 28.43 -22.31
C GLU A 166 -1.02 29.26 -23.58
N ALA A 167 0.15 29.60 -24.16
CA ALA A 167 0.23 30.38 -25.39
C ALA A 167 -0.24 29.61 -26.65
N ASP A 168 -0.06 28.32 -26.67
CA ASP A 168 -0.55 27.42 -27.71
C ASP A 168 -0.94 26.07 -27.13
N PRO A 169 -2.22 25.86 -26.77
CA PRO A 169 -2.68 24.63 -26.17
C PRO A 169 -2.55 23.36 -27.01
N ASN A 170 -2.14 23.45 -28.29
CA ASN A 170 -1.78 22.28 -29.08
C ASN A 170 -0.43 21.70 -28.68
N VAL A 171 0.42 22.53 -28.03
CA VAL A 171 1.75 22.12 -27.59
C VAL A 171 1.70 21.50 -26.20
N LEU A 172 2.12 20.24 -26.13
CA LEU A 172 2.36 19.49 -24.91
C LEU A 172 3.83 19.07 -24.85
N ILE A 173 4.40 19.10 -23.64
CA ILE A 173 5.77 18.60 -23.38
C ILE A 173 5.69 17.52 -22.29
N ALA A 174 6.31 16.38 -22.54
CA ALA A 174 6.40 15.25 -21.62
C ALA A 174 7.85 14.97 -21.22
N GLY A 175 8.10 14.88 -19.92
CA GLY A 175 9.42 14.53 -19.36
C GLY A 175 9.43 13.08 -18.92
N THR A 176 10.47 12.38 -19.36
CA THR A 176 10.65 10.95 -19.12
C THR A 176 12.03 10.65 -18.52
N PHE A 177 12.29 9.41 -18.14
CA PHE A 177 13.62 8.97 -17.77
C PHE A 177 14.64 9.11 -18.92
N ASN A 178 14.18 8.96 -20.17
CA ASN A 178 15.04 8.90 -21.34
C ASN A 178 15.17 10.24 -22.09
N GLY A 179 14.50 11.29 -21.59
CA GLY A 179 14.56 12.62 -22.20
C GLY A 179 13.20 13.33 -22.24
N ILE A 180 13.06 14.22 -23.21
CA ILE A 180 11.87 15.07 -23.36
C ILE A 180 11.20 14.79 -24.71
N PHE A 181 9.88 14.74 -24.70
CA PHE A 181 9.05 14.60 -25.89
C PHE A 181 8.15 15.82 -26.05
N ARG A 182 7.88 16.20 -27.29
CA ARG A 182 7.01 17.30 -27.67
C ARG A 182 5.92 16.80 -28.61
N SER A 183 4.71 17.28 -28.38
CA SER A 183 3.58 17.19 -29.29
C SER A 183 3.15 18.61 -29.70
N ASP A 184 2.89 18.82 -30.98
CA ASP A 184 2.34 20.06 -31.53
C ASP A 184 0.89 19.90 -32.01
N ASN A 185 0.23 18.78 -31.65
CA ASN A 185 -1.11 18.43 -32.07
C ASN A 185 -1.98 17.84 -30.94
N SER A 186 -1.86 18.45 -29.78
CA SER A 186 -2.69 18.07 -28.61
C SER A 186 -2.48 16.60 -28.19
N GLY A 187 -1.25 16.09 -28.26
CA GLY A 187 -0.90 14.73 -27.82
C GLY A 187 -1.31 13.63 -28.82
N ASP A 188 -1.65 13.95 -30.07
CA ASP A 188 -1.98 12.92 -31.06
C ASP A 188 -0.74 12.19 -31.56
N THR A 189 0.37 12.90 -31.72
CA THR A 189 1.69 12.34 -32.02
C THR A 189 2.76 13.03 -31.19
N TRP A 190 3.86 12.31 -30.93
CA TRP A 190 4.98 12.79 -30.11
C TRP A 190 6.30 12.61 -30.82
N THR A 191 7.17 13.61 -30.67
CA THR A 191 8.53 13.61 -31.21
C THR A 191 9.52 13.78 -30.05
N GLN A 192 10.52 12.91 -29.94
CA GLN A 192 11.59 13.07 -28.98
C GLN A 192 12.46 14.27 -29.36
N LEU A 193 12.67 15.17 -28.43
CA LEU A 193 13.52 16.34 -28.62
C LEU A 193 15.00 15.96 -28.55
N PRO A 194 15.87 16.67 -29.25
CA PRO A 194 17.31 16.38 -29.28
C PRO A 194 17.94 16.73 -27.93
N THR A 195 18.17 15.72 -27.10
CA THR A 195 18.84 15.85 -25.79
C THR A 195 20.26 15.29 -25.78
N PHE A 196 20.69 14.63 -26.87
CA PHE A 196 21.98 13.94 -26.96
C PHE A 196 23.19 14.87 -26.87
N SER A 197 23.04 16.15 -27.22
CA SER A 197 24.11 17.16 -27.06
C SER A 197 24.20 17.72 -25.64
N THR A 198 23.31 17.34 -24.75
CA THR A 198 23.21 17.85 -23.38
C THR A 198 23.15 16.64 -22.41
N PRO A 199 24.30 16.03 -22.04
CA PRO A 199 24.37 14.76 -21.29
C PRO A 199 23.73 14.88 -19.93
N GLY A 200 23.10 15.56 -19.37
CA GLY A 200 22.39 15.60 -18.08
C GLY A 200 20.88 15.77 -18.24
N LEU A 201 20.39 15.93 -19.45
CA LEU A 201 18.98 16.17 -19.72
C LEU A 201 18.21 14.85 -19.90
N VAL A 202 18.29 14.05 -18.88
CA VAL A 202 17.57 12.78 -18.69
C VAL A 202 16.97 12.76 -17.27
N HIS A 203 16.10 11.82 -16.96
CA HIS A 203 15.41 11.74 -15.67
C HIS A 203 14.67 13.06 -15.35
N VAL A 204 13.77 13.45 -16.24
CA VAL A 204 13.07 14.74 -16.17
C VAL A 204 11.88 14.62 -15.20
N GLU A 205 12.01 15.24 -14.02
CA GLU A 205 11.02 15.19 -12.93
C GLU A 205 10.00 16.32 -13.01
N SER A 206 10.38 17.46 -13.60
CA SER A 206 9.49 18.62 -13.68
C SER A 206 9.68 19.41 -14.97
N LEU A 207 8.59 20.01 -15.44
CA LEU A 207 8.53 20.82 -16.65
C LEU A 207 7.68 22.07 -16.41
N ALA A 208 8.08 23.16 -17.01
CA ALA A 208 7.28 24.39 -17.11
C ALA A 208 7.49 25.05 -18.47
N ILE A 209 6.45 25.66 -19.02
CA ILE A 209 6.49 26.45 -20.27
C ILE A 209 6.18 27.90 -19.92
N ASP A 210 6.92 28.83 -20.49
CA ASP A 210 6.63 30.26 -20.36
C ASP A 210 5.19 30.55 -20.86
N PRO A 211 4.29 31.11 -20.04
CA PRO A 211 2.89 31.31 -20.41
C PRO A 211 2.69 32.20 -21.65
N ARG A 212 3.71 32.96 -22.04
CA ARG A 212 3.65 33.87 -23.19
C ARG A 212 4.13 33.25 -24.51
N THR A 213 4.85 32.09 -24.45
CA THR A 213 5.41 31.45 -25.65
C THR A 213 5.67 29.95 -25.43
N SER A 214 5.22 29.13 -26.37
CA SER A 214 5.47 27.68 -26.36
C SER A 214 6.93 27.28 -26.66
N ASN A 215 7.80 28.26 -27.00
CA ASN A 215 9.19 27.99 -27.33
C ASN A 215 10.15 28.06 -26.14
N THR A 216 9.74 28.69 -25.03
CA THR A 216 10.56 28.77 -23.82
C THR A 216 10.13 27.69 -22.83
N ILE A 217 11.00 26.69 -22.65
CA ILE A 217 10.71 25.50 -21.85
C ILE A 217 11.76 25.37 -20.75
N TYR A 218 11.33 25.07 -19.55
CA TYR A 218 12.18 24.77 -18.40
C TYR A 218 12.02 23.29 -18.04
N ALA A 219 13.14 22.60 -17.79
CA ALA A 219 13.15 21.20 -17.40
C ALA A 219 13.99 21.02 -16.13
N GLY A 220 13.39 20.44 -15.10
CA GLY A 220 14.07 20.00 -13.89
C GLY A 220 14.41 18.52 -14.00
N THR A 221 15.66 18.17 -13.74
CA THR A 221 16.15 16.80 -13.81
C THR A 221 16.70 16.34 -12.45
N TRP A 222 17.14 15.09 -12.35
CA TRP A 222 17.89 14.63 -11.16
C TRP A 222 19.22 15.37 -10.99
N TYR A 223 19.68 16.09 -12.02
CA TYR A 223 20.96 16.79 -12.04
C TYR A 223 20.84 18.24 -12.50
N LEU A 224 20.05 19.07 -11.84
CA LEU A 224 19.96 20.50 -12.14
C LEU A 224 18.89 20.88 -13.19
N PRO A 225 18.58 22.17 -13.30
CA PRO A 225 17.60 22.66 -14.26
C PRO A 225 18.24 23.05 -15.60
N TYR A 226 17.44 22.91 -16.65
CA TYR A 226 17.75 23.32 -18.00
C TYR A 226 16.68 24.22 -18.58
N LYS A 227 17.06 25.02 -19.58
CA LYS A 227 16.18 25.91 -20.34
C LYS A 227 16.41 25.78 -21.81
N SER A 228 15.35 25.73 -22.59
CA SER A 228 15.31 25.97 -24.04
C SER A 228 14.56 27.25 -24.34
N THR A 229 14.92 27.94 -25.45
CA THR A 229 14.20 29.14 -25.96
C THR A 229 13.82 28.97 -27.44
N ASP A 230 13.98 27.79 -27.99
CA ASP A 230 13.75 27.42 -29.39
C ASP A 230 12.82 26.21 -29.55
N GLY A 231 11.93 26.01 -28.61
CA GLY A 231 10.96 24.91 -28.65
C GLY A 231 11.57 23.55 -28.32
N GLY A 232 12.73 23.53 -27.67
CA GLY A 232 13.40 22.29 -27.26
C GLY A 232 14.46 21.80 -28.22
N GLN A 233 14.82 22.56 -29.26
CA GLN A 233 15.85 22.17 -30.19
C GLN A 233 17.27 22.26 -29.60
N THR A 234 17.47 23.26 -28.74
CA THR A 234 18.72 23.40 -27.97
C THR A 234 18.43 23.67 -26.50
N TRP A 235 19.34 23.21 -25.64
CA TRP A 235 19.17 23.29 -24.19
C TRP A 235 20.42 23.84 -23.52
N LYS A 236 20.21 24.70 -22.52
CA LYS A 236 21.26 25.29 -21.70
C LYS A 236 20.99 24.99 -20.23
N SER A 237 22.03 24.52 -19.52
CA SER A 237 21.96 24.43 -18.05
C SER A 237 21.84 25.85 -17.44
N ILE A 238 20.89 26.02 -16.52
CA ILE A 238 20.62 27.27 -15.83
C ILE A 238 20.87 27.16 -14.32
N LYS A 239 21.98 26.53 -13.95
CA LYS A 239 22.33 26.16 -12.57
C LYS A 239 22.95 27.28 -11.72
N ASN A 240 23.19 28.46 -12.27
CA ASN A 240 23.89 29.55 -11.56
C ASN A 240 23.17 29.95 -10.25
N GLY A 241 23.76 29.63 -9.10
CA GLY A 241 23.20 29.86 -7.77
C GLY A 241 22.49 28.64 -7.14
N ILE A 242 22.28 27.55 -7.89
CA ILE A 242 21.79 26.25 -7.36
C ILE A 242 23.00 25.42 -6.95
N ILE A 243 22.88 24.71 -5.82
CA ILE A 243 23.91 23.76 -5.36
C ILE A 243 23.99 22.61 -6.36
N ASP A 244 25.21 22.30 -6.81
CA ASP A 244 25.46 21.17 -7.72
C ASP A 244 24.90 19.85 -7.15
N ASP A 245 24.53 18.93 -8.04
CA ASP A 245 23.94 17.64 -7.71
C ASP A 245 22.58 17.76 -6.99
N SER A 246 21.73 18.65 -7.48
CA SER A 246 20.38 18.87 -6.94
C SER A 246 19.30 18.36 -7.89
N ASP A 247 18.50 17.37 -7.43
CA ASP A 247 17.26 16.98 -8.10
C ASP A 247 16.27 18.16 -8.07
N ILE A 248 15.62 18.44 -9.19
CA ILE A 248 14.63 19.52 -9.31
C ILE A 248 13.23 18.92 -9.45
N PHE A 249 12.47 18.93 -8.35
CA PHE A 249 11.18 18.26 -8.23
C PHE A 249 10.00 19.04 -8.80
N ALA A 250 10.06 20.38 -8.78
CA ALA A 250 9.03 21.25 -9.33
C ALA A 250 9.64 22.57 -9.79
N ILE A 251 9.08 23.13 -10.84
CA ILE A 251 9.35 24.48 -11.35
C ILE A 251 8.01 25.15 -11.58
N ASP A 252 7.83 26.36 -11.05
CA ASP A 252 6.64 27.16 -11.22
C ASP A 252 7.00 28.58 -11.66
N ILE A 253 6.34 29.04 -12.72
CA ILE A 253 6.55 30.37 -13.31
C ILE A 253 5.38 31.26 -12.86
N ASP A 254 5.67 32.46 -12.35
CA ASP A 254 4.59 33.40 -12.01
C ASP A 254 3.83 33.76 -13.31
N PRO A 255 2.54 33.47 -13.41
CA PRO A 255 1.76 33.76 -14.63
C PRO A 255 1.67 35.25 -14.97
N ARG A 256 1.99 36.14 -14.03
CA ARG A 256 1.99 37.62 -14.20
C ARG A 256 3.37 38.15 -14.55
N ASP A 257 4.44 37.46 -14.14
CA ASP A 257 5.81 37.84 -14.44
C ASP A 257 6.68 36.60 -14.74
N ALA A 258 6.83 36.25 -16.01
CA ALA A 258 7.61 35.10 -16.42
C ALA A 258 9.12 35.21 -16.13
N ASN A 259 9.63 36.34 -15.60
CA ASN A 259 10.99 36.44 -15.06
C ASN A 259 11.06 35.87 -13.63
N HIS A 260 9.94 35.81 -12.92
CA HIS A 260 9.87 35.30 -11.57
C HIS A 260 9.53 33.81 -11.59
N ILE A 261 10.48 32.99 -11.15
CA ILE A 261 10.37 31.53 -11.16
C ILE A 261 10.76 31.00 -9.78
N ILE A 262 10.00 30.07 -9.27
CA ILE A 262 10.34 29.33 -8.05
C ILE A 262 10.56 27.86 -8.42
N ALA A 263 11.65 27.27 -7.93
CA ALA A 263 11.96 25.86 -8.13
C ALA A 263 12.22 25.18 -6.79
N SER A 264 11.79 23.92 -6.67
CA SER A 264 12.15 23.09 -5.55
C SER A 264 13.22 22.10 -5.94
N ALA A 265 14.21 21.95 -5.06
CA ALA A 265 15.30 21.01 -5.21
C ALA A 265 15.54 20.20 -3.95
N CYS A 266 16.26 19.07 -4.05
CA CYS A 266 16.67 18.31 -2.86
C CYS A 266 17.54 19.14 -1.90
N SER A 267 18.19 20.19 -2.39
CA SER A 267 19.00 21.13 -1.61
C SER A 267 18.21 22.30 -1.03
N GLY A 268 16.93 22.51 -1.40
CA GLY A 268 16.05 23.57 -0.91
C GLY A 268 15.18 24.20 -1.99
N ILE A 269 14.56 25.31 -1.66
CA ILE A 269 13.76 26.10 -2.60
C ILE A 269 14.61 27.26 -3.12
N TYR A 270 14.51 27.53 -4.42
CA TYR A 270 15.24 28.57 -5.12
C TYR A 270 14.28 29.53 -5.84
N GLU A 271 14.62 30.80 -5.85
CA GLU A 271 13.93 31.86 -6.57
C GLU A 271 14.84 32.46 -7.65
N SER A 272 14.30 32.68 -8.82
CA SER A 272 14.90 33.46 -9.88
C SER A 272 13.99 34.64 -10.22
N THR A 273 14.56 35.82 -10.39
CA THR A 273 13.86 37.05 -10.84
C THR A 273 14.30 37.49 -12.25
N ASN A 274 15.02 36.63 -12.95
CA ASN A 274 15.58 36.87 -14.27
C ASN A 274 15.44 35.69 -15.22
N ALA A 275 14.27 35.03 -15.17
CA ALA A 275 13.90 33.93 -16.06
C ALA A 275 14.89 32.75 -16.00
N GLY A 276 15.39 32.42 -14.81
CA GLY A 276 16.27 31.27 -14.57
C GLY A 276 17.75 31.53 -14.86
N ASN A 277 18.17 32.76 -15.23
CA ASN A 277 19.58 33.04 -15.51
C ASN A 277 20.46 32.97 -14.24
N SER A 278 19.89 33.28 -13.10
CA SER A 278 20.50 33.09 -11.78
C SER A 278 19.44 32.79 -10.73
N TRP A 279 19.86 32.07 -9.69
CA TRP A 279 18.99 31.62 -8.61
C TRP A 279 19.54 32.03 -7.25
N ALA A 280 18.63 32.39 -6.34
CA ALA A 280 18.93 32.61 -4.95
C ALA A 280 18.21 31.55 -4.11
N LYS A 281 18.95 30.92 -3.19
CA LYS A 281 18.32 29.94 -2.29
C LYS A 281 17.45 30.64 -1.28
N VAL A 282 16.17 30.27 -1.24
CA VAL A 282 15.19 30.78 -0.29
C VAL A 282 15.27 29.95 1.00
N GLN A 283 15.25 30.64 2.15
CA GLN A 283 15.25 30.00 3.46
C GLN A 283 13.83 29.92 4.04
N GLY A 284 13.52 28.90 4.86
CA GLY A 284 12.28 28.88 5.62
C GLY A 284 11.57 27.53 5.68
N ILE A 285 11.79 26.62 4.69
CA ILE A 285 11.32 25.24 4.78
C ILE A 285 12.47 24.36 5.24
N PRO A 286 12.33 23.57 6.32
CA PRO A 286 13.41 22.73 6.84
C PRO A 286 13.91 21.71 5.81
N SER A 287 15.20 21.42 5.85
CA SER A 287 15.82 20.45 4.93
C SER A 287 15.27 19.01 5.06
N GLN A 288 14.55 18.69 6.13
CA GLN A 288 13.86 17.41 6.31
C GLN A 288 12.62 17.30 5.43
N SER A 289 11.96 18.44 5.11
CA SER A 289 10.83 18.53 4.20
C SER A 289 11.25 18.51 2.73
N ARG A 290 12.21 17.65 2.36
CA ARG A 290 13.07 17.79 1.19
C ARG A 290 12.40 17.60 -0.16
N ARG A 291 11.33 16.85 -0.24
CA ARG A 291 10.70 16.56 -1.55
C ARG A 291 9.46 17.40 -1.70
N THR A 292 9.63 18.62 -2.17
CA THR A 292 8.53 19.51 -2.50
C THR A 292 8.05 19.19 -3.91
N ARG A 293 7.01 18.36 -4.02
CA ARG A 293 6.48 17.91 -5.31
C ARG A 293 5.62 18.95 -6.01
N ALA A 294 4.98 19.85 -5.24
CA ALA A 294 4.14 20.88 -5.76
C ALA A 294 4.57 22.25 -5.18
N ILE A 295 4.95 23.15 -6.05
CA ILE A 295 5.09 24.58 -5.76
C ILE A 295 4.11 25.30 -6.66
N VAL A 296 3.35 26.23 -6.10
CA VAL A 296 2.36 27.01 -6.84
C VAL A 296 2.39 28.45 -6.37
N GLN A 297 2.66 29.37 -7.27
CA GLN A 297 2.47 30.80 -7.09
C GLN A 297 1.01 31.14 -7.38
N HIS A 298 0.34 31.84 -6.48
CA HIS A 298 -1.09 32.06 -6.60
C HIS A 298 -1.40 32.97 -7.83
N PRO A 299 -2.24 32.52 -8.78
CA PRO A 299 -2.41 33.23 -10.05
C PRO A 299 -3.04 34.64 -9.91
N SER A 300 -3.87 34.87 -8.91
CA SER A 300 -4.59 36.13 -8.72
C SER A 300 -4.21 36.92 -7.45
N ILE A 301 -3.47 36.32 -6.50
CA ILE A 301 -3.04 36.97 -5.26
C ILE A 301 -1.53 37.15 -5.28
N PRO A 302 -0.99 38.34 -5.51
CA PRO A 302 0.45 38.58 -5.55
C PRO A 302 1.16 38.19 -4.25
N GLY A 303 2.31 37.52 -4.38
CA GLY A 303 3.13 37.20 -3.23
C GLY A 303 2.64 35.99 -2.40
N LEU A 304 1.49 35.43 -2.73
CA LEU A 304 1.01 34.21 -2.09
C LEU A 304 1.57 32.98 -2.83
N VAL A 305 2.35 32.15 -2.12
CA VAL A 305 3.02 30.96 -2.66
C VAL A 305 2.76 29.79 -1.74
N PHE A 306 2.54 28.62 -2.35
CA PHE A 306 2.30 27.37 -1.66
C PHE A 306 3.37 26.32 -2.00
N ALA A 307 3.69 25.48 -1.03
CA ALA A 307 4.56 24.33 -1.21
C ALA A 307 3.99 23.10 -0.53
N GLY A 308 3.74 22.07 -1.32
CA GLY A 308 3.37 20.72 -0.87
C GLY A 308 4.61 19.88 -0.66
N THR A 309 4.85 19.47 0.58
CA THR A 309 6.09 18.78 0.97
C THR A 309 5.82 17.43 1.62
N THR A 310 6.89 16.66 1.86
CA THR A 310 6.83 15.42 2.65
C THR A 310 6.53 15.67 4.15
N GLU A 311 6.58 16.93 4.60
CA GLU A 311 6.29 17.34 5.97
C GLU A 311 5.32 18.52 6.01
N GLY A 312 4.15 18.35 5.40
CA GLY A 312 3.05 19.31 5.48
C GLY A 312 2.92 20.23 4.28
N PHE A 313 1.88 21.03 4.36
CA PHE A 313 1.59 22.13 3.44
C PHE A 313 2.14 23.43 4.03
N TRP A 314 2.94 24.12 3.24
CA TRP A 314 3.59 25.37 3.59
C TRP A 314 3.04 26.51 2.76
N ARG A 315 2.89 27.65 3.41
CA ARG A 315 2.34 28.86 2.83
C ARG A 315 3.28 30.03 3.11
N SER A 316 3.54 30.87 2.09
CA SER A 316 4.19 32.16 2.19
C SER A 316 3.28 33.24 1.63
N ASP A 317 3.21 34.39 2.26
CA ASP A 317 2.48 35.58 1.79
C ASP A 317 3.42 36.73 1.34
N ARG A 318 4.72 36.43 1.22
CA ARG A 318 5.77 37.36 0.80
C ARG A 318 6.58 36.84 -0.38
N GLY A 319 5.95 36.15 -1.34
CA GLY A 319 6.58 35.66 -2.55
C GLY A 319 7.57 34.51 -2.33
N GLY A 320 7.41 33.73 -1.26
CA GLY A 320 8.32 32.64 -0.96
C GLY A 320 9.64 33.07 -0.32
N LYS A 321 9.82 34.34 0.07
CA LYS A 321 11.06 34.88 0.67
C LYS A 321 11.39 34.18 1.99
N ALA A 322 12.66 34.26 2.37
CA ALA A 322 13.16 33.77 3.66
C ALA A 322 12.28 34.25 4.83
N ASP A 323 12.11 33.39 5.83
CA ASP A 323 11.34 33.65 7.06
C ASP A 323 9.85 34.01 6.85
N SER A 324 9.31 33.72 5.65
CA SER A 324 7.89 33.91 5.35
C SER A 324 7.07 32.65 5.28
N TRP A 325 7.71 31.49 5.34
CA TRP A 325 7.05 30.20 5.22
C TRP A 325 6.48 29.71 6.55
N MET A 326 5.22 29.35 6.53
CA MET A 326 4.52 28.74 7.67
C MET A 326 3.91 27.42 7.26
N VAL A 327 4.13 26.36 8.05
CA VAL A 327 3.40 25.12 7.91
C VAL A 327 2.00 25.27 8.51
N THR A 328 0.96 24.96 7.75
CA THR A 328 -0.43 25.14 8.19
C THR A 328 -1.17 23.82 8.39
N THR A 329 -0.50 22.72 8.10
CA THR A 329 -1.00 21.36 8.37
C THR A 329 -0.09 20.64 9.36
N SER A 330 -0.49 19.43 9.78
CA SER A 330 0.43 18.52 10.46
C SER A 330 1.65 18.22 9.59
N ARG A 331 2.84 18.16 10.18
CA ARG A 331 4.07 17.73 9.50
C ARG A 331 4.10 16.22 9.17
N GLN A 332 3.12 15.47 9.62
CA GLN A 332 2.96 14.07 9.25
C GLN A 332 2.14 13.88 7.95
N LEU A 333 1.61 14.97 7.42
CA LEU A 333 0.88 14.99 6.17
C LEU A 333 1.88 15.17 5.02
N GLU A 334 1.91 14.27 4.08
CA GLU A 334 2.64 14.42 2.82
C GLU A 334 1.69 14.95 1.74
N VAL A 335 2.06 16.06 1.11
CA VAL A 335 1.27 16.73 0.07
C VAL A 335 1.91 16.52 -1.28
N ASN A 336 1.17 15.90 -2.20
CA ASN A 336 1.63 15.56 -3.56
C ASN A 336 1.22 16.59 -4.61
N SER A 337 0.04 17.20 -4.44
CA SER A 337 -0.53 18.11 -5.43
C SER A 337 -1.29 19.26 -4.76
N ILE A 338 -1.36 20.38 -5.45
CA ILE A 338 -2.07 21.58 -5.03
C ILE A 338 -2.91 22.05 -6.20
N ALA A 339 -4.20 22.33 -5.97
CA ALA A 339 -5.07 22.94 -6.94
C ALA A 339 -5.76 24.18 -6.32
N ILE A 340 -5.79 25.29 -7.06
CA ILE A 340 -6.46 26.52 -6.65
C ILE A 340 -7.76 26.63 -7.43
N HIS A 341 -8.86 26.92 -6.74
CA HIS A 341 -10.15 27.08 -7.40
C HIS A 341 -10.15 28.36 -8.25
N PRO A 342 -10.42 28.27 -9.57
CA PRO A 342 -10.20 29.41 -10.48
C PRO A 342 -11.08 30.62 -10.18
N SER A 343 -12.32 30.44 -9.71
CA SER A 343 -13.26 31.52 -9.40
C SER A 343 -13.36 31.85 -7.89
N ARG A 344 -12.75 31.07 -7.00
CA ARG A 344 -12.72 31.27 -5.56
C ARG A 344 -11.27 31.24 -5.06
N PRO A 345 -10.51 32.34 -5.18
CA PRO A 345 -9.05 32.37 -4.96
C PRO A 345 -8.60 31.97 -3.54
N GLN A 346 -9.47 32.04 -2.54
CA GLN A 346 -9.18 31.57 -1.18
C GLN A 346 -9.44 30.06 -1.00
N THR A 347 -10.00 29.39 -2.01
CA THR A 347 -10.30 27.95 -1.94
C THR A 347 -9.15 27.17 -2.56
N ILE A 348 -8.45 26.42 -1.72
CA ILE A 348 -7.27 25.63 -2.05
C ILE A 348 -7.56 24.16 -1.77
N TYR A 349 -7.22 23.30 -2.70
CA TYR A 349 -7.30 21.84 -2.54
C TYR A 349 -5.90 21.25 -2.52
N ILE A 350 -5.69 20.25 -1.69
CA ILE A 350 -4.46 19.48 -1.65
C ILE A 350 -4.75 17.99 -1.78
N GLY A 351 -4.00 17.32 -2.65
CA GLY A 351 -3.95 15.86 -2.74
C GLY A 351 -2.81 15.34 -1.87
N THR A 352 -3.10 14.36 -1.03
CA THR A 352 -2.18 13.90 0.02
C THR A 352 -1.92 12.40 -0.07
N ASN A 353 -0.85 11.95 0.57
CA ASN A 353 -0.71 10.54 0.90
C ASN A 353 -1.56 10.22 2.14
N ASN A 354 -2.36 9.17 2.06
CA ASN A 354 -3.17 8.57 3.12
C ASN A 354 -4.42 9.34 3.57
N TYR A 355 -4.48 10.67 3.42
CA TYR A 355 -5.62 11.46 3.90
C TYR A 355 -6.59 11.88 2.79
N GLY A 356 -6.27 11.50 1.54
CA GLY A 356 -7.10 11.84 0.38
C GLY A 356 -6.98 13.31 -0.02
N VAL A 357 -8.10 13.89 -0.42
CA VAL A 357 -8.23 15.31 -0.75
C VAL A 357 -8.63 16.11 0.49
N MET A 358 -8.00 17.25 0.69
CA MET A 358 -8.37 18.22 1.71
C MET A 358 -8.62 19.58 1.07
N ILE A 359 -9.58 20.34 1.63
CA ILE A 359 -9.98 21.66 1.17
C ILE A 359 -9.69 22.72 2.22
N SER A 360 -9.20 23.86 1.80
CA SER A 360 -9.13 25.10 2.56
C SER A 360 -10.01 26.16 1.88
N ASN A 361 -10.78 26.94 2.65
CA ASN A 361 -11.54 28.08 2.16
C ASN A 361 -11.00 29.42 2.67
N ASP A 362 -9.82 29.43 3.29
CA ASP A 362 -9.19 30.57 3.93
C ASP A 362 -7.76 30.83 3.44
N GLY A 363 -7.47 30.44 2.18
CA GLY A 363 -6.17 30.67 1.54
C GLY A 363 -5.07 29.74 2.06
N GLY A 364 -5.40 28.53 2.43
CA GLY A 364 -4.44 27.51 2.87
C GLY A 364 -4.03 27.62 4.33
N LYS A 365 -4.81 28.30 5.17
CA LYS A 365 -4.52 28.41 6.61
C LYS A 365 -5.05 27.22 7.40
N ASN A 366 -6.24 26.72 7.05
CA ASN A 366 -6.86 25.56 7.66
C ASN A 366 -7.39 24.62 6.59
N PHE A 367 -7.32 23.32 6.84
CA PHE A 367 -7.76 22.28 5.89
C PHE A 367 -8.72 21.30 6.54
N LEU A 368 -9.75 20.91 5.80
CA LEU A 368 -10.72 19.88 6.17
C LEU A 368 -10.72 18.76 5.12
N PRO A 369 -10.91 17.49 5.51
CA PRO A 369 -11.05 16.40 4.53
C PRO A 369 -12.29 16.58 3.64
N THR A 370 -12.17 16.17 2.36
CA THR A 370 -13.25 16.20 1.39
C THR A 370 -13.18 14.93 0.51
N ASN A 371 -13.59 13.80 1.08
CA ASN A 371 -13.38 12.45 0.53
C ASN A 371 -14.68 11.65 0.39
N GLY A 372 -15.84 12.29 0.23
CA GLY A 372 -17.09 11.56 0.02
C GLY A 372 -16.96 10.61 -1.17
N GLY A 373 -17.25 9.31 -1.00
CA GLY A 373 -17.16 8.31 -2.05
C GLY A 373 -15.73 7.90 -2.49
N TYR A 374 -14.68 8.55 -1.98
CA TYR A 374 -13.30 8.19 -2.31
C TYR A 374 -12.64 7.34 -1.23
N SER A 375 -12.14 6.18 -1.61
CA SER A 375 -11.24 5.36 -0.79
C SER A 375 -10.11 4.80 -1.64
N GLY A 376 -8.91 5.34 -1.46
CA GLY A 376 -7.66 4.85 -2.08
C GLY A 376 -6.77 4.11 -1.07
N ARG A 377 -7.36 3.49 -0.02
CA ARG A 377 -6.63 2.85 1.07
C ARG A 377 -6.25 1.42 0.76
N PHE A 378 -5.12 0.98 1.33
CA PHE A 378 -4.75 -0.42 1.36
C PHE A 378 -5.36 -1.09 2.60
N ALA A 379 -6.52 -1.70 2.46
CA ALA A 379 -7.18 -2.46 3.52
C ALA A 379 -6.62 -3.89 3.56
N ASN A 380 -5.83 -4.20 4.59
CA ASN A 380 -5.11 -5.47 4.71
C ASN A 380 -5.72 -6.43 5.72
N VAL A 381 -6.56 -5.96 6.64
CA VAL A 381 -7.27 -6.81 7.62
C VAL A 381 -8.67 -6.29 7.81
N ILE A 382 -9.64 -7.21 7.84
CA ILE A 382 -11.04 -6.95 8.18
C ILE A 382 -11.45 -7.94 9.26
N LEU A 383 -12.15 -7.46 10.29
CA LEU A 383 -12.78 -8.27 11.31
C LEU A 383 -14.20 -7.77 11.54
N THR A 384 -15.18 -8.65 11.53
CA THR A 384 -16.56 -8.36 11.95
C THR A 384 -16.75 -8.74 13.41
N ASP A 385 -17.42 -7.86 14.18
CA ASP A 385 -17.66 -8.11 15.61
C ASP A 385 -18.71 -9.22 15.77
N ARG A 386 -18.39 -10.25 16.56
CA ARG A 386 -19.27 -11.43 16.72
C ARG A 386 -20.56 -11.15 17.48
N GLU A 387 -20.64 -10.08 18.30
CA GLU A 387 -21.80 -9.74 19.11
C GLU A 387 -22.54 -8.49 18.60
N MET A 388 -21.86 -7.60 17.89
CA MET A 388 -22.42 -6.39 17.30
C MET A 388 -22.51 -6.52 15.78
N PRO A 389 -23.66 -6.90 15.22
CA PRO A 389 -23.78 -7.31 13.82
C PRO A 389 -23.24 -6.28 12.81
N ASN A 390 -23.48 -5.00 13.08
CA ASN A 390 -23.10 -3.93 12.15
C ASN A 390 -21.69 -3.37 12.42
N ARG A 391 -20.94 -3.99 13.35
CA ARG A 391 -19.62 -3.49 13.70
C ARG A 391 -18.52 -4.21 12.93
N VAL A 392 -17.74 -3.42 12.22
CA VAL A 392 -16.64 -3.89 11.39
C VAL A 392 -15.37 -3.11 11.72
N TYR A 393 -14.26 -3.83 11.88
CA TYR A 393 -12.92 -3.25 12.01
C TYR A 393 -12.19 -3.39 10.68
N ALA A 394 -11.50 -2.35 10.25
CA ALA A 394 -10.63 -2.38 9.07
C ALA A 394 -9.28 -1.76 9.40
N ALA A 395 -8.22 -2.53 9.22
CA ALA A 395 -6.86 -2.01 9.28
C ALA A 395 -6.38 -1.65 7.87
N THR A 396 -5.63 -0.55 7.78
CA THR A 396 -5.04 -0.10 6.51
C THR A 396 -3.55 0.17 6.66
N ILE A 397 -2.80 -0.05 5.59
CA ILE A 397 -1.36 0.23 5.50
C ILE A 397 -1.14 1.50 4.68
N ASN A 398 -0.23 2.34 5.14
CA ASN A 398 0.25 3.52 4.42
C ASN A 398 1.50 3.13 3.64
N THR A 399 1.35 2.85 2.36
CA THR A 399 2.42 2.29 1.52
C THR A 399 3.56 3.26 1.27
N THR A 400 3.28 4.56 1.24
CA THR A 400 4.24 5.61 0.90
C THR A 400 4.96 6.16 2.14
N THR A 401 4.20 6.48 3.20
CA THR A 401 4.75 7.16 4.40
C THR A 401 5.11 6.20 5.52
N GLY A 402 4.74 4.93 5.39
CA GLY A 402 4.82 3.92 6.45
C GLY A 402 3.78 4.16 7.56
N GLY A 403 3.61 3.15 8.42
CA GLY A 403 2.53 3.14 9.39
C GLY A 403 1.19 2.71 8.78
N GLY A 404 0.11 2.89 9.52
CA GLY A 404 -1.22 2.51 9.10
C GLY A 404 -2.29 3.19 9.94
N PHE A 405 -3.53 2.89 9.61
CA PHE A 405 -4.70 3.30 10.39
C PHE A 405 -5.54 2.09 10.74
N LEU A 406 -6.23 2.19 11.85
CA LEU A 406 -7.32 1.30 12.21
C LEU A 406 -8.62 2.11 12.22
N PHE A 407 -9.64 1.58 11.57
CA PHE A 407 -10.97 2.16 11.51
C PHE A 407 -12.02 1.21 12.10
N VAL A 408 -13.10 1.78 12.59
CA VAL A 408 -14.28 1.06 13.04
C VAL A 408 -15.51 1.66 12.37
N SER A 409 -16.34 0.79 11.81
CA SER A 409 -17.71 1.06 11.39
C SER A 409 -18.68 0.49 12.42
N ASN A 410 -19.86 1.11 12.58
CA ASN A 410 -20.98 0.60 13.38
C ASN A 410 -22.27 0.48 12.56
N ASP A 411 -22.16 0.59 11.25
CA ASP A 411 -23.26 0.60 10.29
C ASP A 411 -22.93 -0.24 9.05
N ASN A 412 -22.24 -1.37 9.31
CA ASN A 412 -21.91 -2.37 8.28
C ASN A 412 -21.00 -1.82 7.16
N GLY A 413 -20.12 -0.88 7.50
CA GLY A 413 -19.16 -0.30 6.56
C GLY A 413 -19.66 0.95 5.84
N GLU A 414 -20.86 1.44 6.11
CA GLU A 414 -21.39 2.66 5.48
C GLU A 414 -20.61 3.91 5.92
N THR A 415 -20.28 3.99 7.20
CA THR A 415 -19.42 5.05 7.73
C THR A 415 -18.30 4.50 8.60
N TRP A 416 -17.16 5.19 8.59
CA TRP A 416 -15.94 4.77 9.28
C TRP A 416 -15.38 5.87 10.17
N ARG A 417 -14.91 5.49 11.36
CA ARG A 417 -14.24 6.38 12.29
C ARG A 417 -12.85 5.83 12.63
N PRO A 418 -11.82 6.69 12.69
CA PRO A 418 -10.50 6.25 13.14
C PRO A 418 -10.55 5.71 14.57
N SER A 419 -9.94 4.55 14.79
CA SER A 419 -9.78 3.88 16.08
C SER A 419 -8.30 3.89 16.49
N MET A 420 -7.73 5.10 16.63
CA MET A 420 -6.29 5.33 16.80
C MET A 420 -5.91 5.92 18.17
N ARG A 421 -6.88 6.01 19.10
CA ARG A 421 -6.62 6.64 20.39
C ARG A 421 -5.54 5.87 21.16
N SER A 422 -4.49 6.60 21.58
CA SER A 422 -3.31 6.08 22.30
C SER A 422 -2.42 5.13 21.49
N MET A 423 -2.58 5.08 20.16
CA MET A 423 -1.69 4.33 19.27
C MET A 423 -0.52 5.20 18.77
N PRO A 424 0.66 4.62 18.55
CA PRO A 424 1.75 5.29 17.86
C PRO A 424 1.42 5.60 16.40
N ASN A 425 1.92 6.72 15.88
CA ASN A 425 1.64 7.19 14.52
C ASN A 425 2.13 6.27 13.39
N ARG A 426 3.11 5.39 13.68
CA ARG A 426 3.69 4.45 12.70
C ARG A 426 3.29 3.00 12.97
N LEU A 427 2.23 2.78 13.73
CA LEU A 427 1.74 1.43 13.95
C LEU A 427 1.11 0.91 12.66
N ILE A 428 1.45 -0.32 12.27
CA ILE A 428 0.80 -1.07 11.20
C ILE A 428 0.15 -2.28 11.84
N THR A 429 -1.14 -2.46 11.64
CA THR A 429 -1.88 -3.62 12.12
C THR A 429 -1.82 -4.72 11.06
N TYR A 430 -1.36 -5.91 11.43
CA TYR A 430 -1.30 -7.09 10.57
C TYR A 430 -2.32 -8.16 10.95
N ALA A 431 -2.84 -8.13 12.16
CA ALA A 431 -3.87 -9.04 12.63
C ALA A 431 -4.79 -8.36 13.64
N ILE A 432 -6.06 -8.73 13.66
CA ILE A 432 -7.06 -8.30 14.64
C ILE A 432 -7.75 -9.55 15.18
N VAL A 433 -7.81 -9.71 16.48
CA VAL A 433 -8.46 -10.84 17.15
C VAL A 433 -9.38 -10.32 18.25
N GLN A 434 -10.64 -10.68 18.20
CA GLN A 434 -11.59 -10.44 19.30
C GLN A 434 -11.55 -11.65 20.26
N ASP A 435 -11.39 -11.41 21.54
CA ASP A 435 -11.30 -12.49 22.55
C ASP A 435 -12.57 -13.35 22.54
N ALA A 436 -12.39 -14.67 22.56
CA ALA A 436 -13.48 -15.62 22.44
C ALA A 436 -14.50 -15.58 23.59
N ARG A 437 -14.16 -15.04 24.76
CA ARG A 437 -14.99 -14.99 25.96
C ARG A 437 -15.50 -13.60 26.29
N ASP A 438 -14.73 -12.56 25.95
CA ASP A 438 -15.09 -11.16 26.17
C ASP A 438 -14.95 -10.36 24.87
N ALA A 439 -16.07 -10.08 24.23
CA ALA A 439 -16.09 -9.33 22.99
C ALA A 439 -15.63 -7.86 23.13
N ASN A 440 -15.54 -7.30 24.35
CA ASN A 440 -14.97 -5.98 24.56
C ASN A 440 -13.45 -5.98 24.45
N LEU A 441 -12.84 -7.16 24.63
CA LEU A 441 -11.41 -7.34 24.57
C LEU A 441 -10.98 -7.68 23.13
N VAL A 442 -10.22 -6.77 22.52
CA VAL A 442 -9.70 -6.91 21.16
C VAL A 442 -8.17 -6.78 21.17
N TYR A 443 -7.49 -7.65 20.46
CA TYR A 443 -6.03 -7.66 20.32
C TYR A 443 -5.62 -7.32 18.91
N LEU A 444 -4.50 -6.63 18.77
CA LEU A 444 -3.83 -6.36 17.49
C LEU A 444 -2.44 -6.99 17.47
N GLY A 445 -2.13 -7.71 16.41
CA GLY A 445 -0.77 -7.99 15.98
C GLY A 445 -0.27 -6.85 15.10
N SER A 446 0.85 -6.26 15.43
CA SER A 446 1.36 -5.08 14.73
C SER A 446 2.87 -5.13 14.47
N ASN A 447 3.38 -4.18 13.68
CA ASN A 447 4.84 -3.99 13.50
C ASN A 447 5.58 -3.58 14.78
N LEU A 448 4.87 -3.26 15.85
CA LEU A 448 5.39 -2.84 17.14
C LEU A 448 4.96 -3.81 18.27
N GLY A 449 4.66 -5.06 17.95
CA GLY A 449 4.22 -6.06 18.91
C GLY A 449 2.70 -6.15 19.05
N VAL A 450 2.24 -6.57 20.23
CA VAL A 450 0.81 -6.80 20.50
C VAL A 450 0.21 -5.62 21.26
N TYR A 451 -0.94 -5.15 20.79
CA TYR A 451 -1.77 -4.14 21.46
C TYR A 451 -3.12 -4.74 21.87
N GLN A 452 -3.75 -4.14 22.87
CA GLN A 452 -5.07 -4.57 23.36
C GLN A 452 -6.00 -3.38 23.58
N SER A 453 -7.28 -3.63 23.43
CA SER A 453 -8.39 -2.73 23.78
C SER A 453 -9.34 -3.46 24.71
N PHE A 454 -9.84 -2.79 25.74
CA PHE A 454 -10.86 -3.28 26.67
C PHE A 454 -12.26 -2.67 26.39
N ASP A 455 -12.34 -1.85 25.35
CA ASP A 455 -13.51 -1.04 25.02
C ASP A 455 -13.89 -1.15 23.53
N ARG A 456 -13.68 -2.36 22.96
CA ARG A 456 -14.00 -2.67 21.56
C ARG A 456 -13.30 -1.72 20.56
N GLY A 457 -12.05 -1.35 20.84
CA GLY A 457 -11.26 -0.50 19.96
C GLY A 457 -11.49 1.00 20.14
N ALA A 458 -12.19 1.47 21.17
CA ALA A 458 -12.28 2.90 21.42
C ALA A 458 -10.95 3.50 21.92
N SER A 459 -10.15 2.69 22.63
CA SER A 459 -8.78 3.03 23.03
C SER A 459 -7.87 1.82 23.05
N TRP A 460 -6.56 2.03 22.91
CA TRP A 460 -5.56 0.97 22.78
C TRP A 460 -4.39 1.17 23.72
N ALA A 461 -3.83 0.07 24.21
CA ALA A 461 -2.63 0.05 25.00
C ALA A 461 -1.70 -1.10 24.54
N PRO A 462 -0.38 -0.92 24.57
CA PRO A 462 0.54 -2.04 24.37
C PRO A 462 0.36 -3.04 25.51
N VAL A 463 0.41 -4.32 25.22
CA VAL A 463 0.15 -5.40 26.19
C VAL A 463 1.21 -5.44 27.30
N TRP A 464 2.41 -4.91 27.07
CA TRP A 464 3.52 -4.93 28.02
C TRP A 464 3.60 -3.70 28.93
N THR A 465 2.60 -2.83 29.02
CA THR A 465 2.67 -1.71 29.95
C THR A 465 2.74 -2.24 31.37
N ALA A 466 3.83 -1.89 32.04
CA ALA A 466 4.15 -2.29 33.41
C ALA A 466 2.92 -2.23 34.33
N ALA A 467 2.81 -3.20 35.21
CA ALA A 467 1.79 -3.27 36.26
C ALA A 467 1.45 -1.89 36.80
N LYS A 468 0.15 -1.58 36.90
CA LYS A 468 -0.33 -0.38 37.60
C LYS A 468 0.46 -0.17 38.87
N PRO A 469 1.06 1.03 39.10
CA PRO A 469 1.69 1.29 40.38
C PRO A 469 0.58 1.19 41.46
N THR A 470 0.71 0.20 42.30
CA THR A 470 -0.05 0.16 43.53
C THR A 470 0.30 1.42 44.34
N THR A 471 -0.68 2.31 44.48
CA THR A 471 -0.57 3.48 45.33
C THR A 471 -0.40 3.04 46.79
N THR A 472 0.83 2.91 47.23
CA THR A 472 1.14 2.93 48.64
C THR A 472 1.55 4.35 49.01
N THR A 473 0.61 5.05 49.59
CA THR A 473 0.88 6.29 50.34
C THR A 473 1.92 6.05 51.40
N LYS A 474 3.09 6.65 51.27
CA LYS A 474 3.95 6.97 52.44
C LYS A 474 4.41 8.41 52.37
N LYS A 475 3.85 9.19 53.30
CA LYS A 475 4.38 10.49 53.75
C LYS A 475 5.77 10.32 54.35
N GLY A 476 6.65 11.27 54.06
CA GLY A 476 7.92 11.42 54.75
C GLY A 476 8.94 12.29 54.03
N ARG A 477 9.04 13.54 54.39
CA ARG A 477 10.12 14.49 54.14
C ARG A 477 10.96 14.56 55.42
N PRO A 478 12.17 15.15 55.50
CA PRO A 478 13.20 15.61 54.57
C PRO A 478 14.64 15.25 54.92
N GLY A 479 15.63 15.56 54.08
CA GLY A 479 17.01 15.56 54.53
C GLY A 479 18.06 15.81 53.42
N LYS A 480 18.49 17.07 53.29
CA LYS A 480 19.66 17.44 52.49
C LYS A 480 20.93 16.92 53.16
N LYS A 481 21.84 16.31 52.39
CA LYS A 481 23.30 16.43 52.63
C LYS A 481 24.09 16.33 51.32
N LYS A 482 24.93 17.33 51.08
CA LYS A 482 26.03 17.39 50.11
C LYS A 482 27.17 16.48 50.50
N ALA A 483 27.85 15.88 49.57
CA ALA A 483 29.29 15.55 49.63
C ALA A 483 29.78 15.00 48.28
N PRO A 484 31.10 14.88 48.06
CA PRO A 484 31.83 15.79 47.19
C PRO A 484 32.36 15.11 45.92
N ALA A 485 32.90 15.92 45.00
CA ALA A 485 33.50 15.53 43.74
C ALA A 485 34.67 14.54 43.88
N ALA A 486 34.70 13.48 43.10
CA ALA A 486 35.87 12.64 42.88
C ALA A 486 36.38 12.79 41.43
N ARG A 487 37.70 12.95 41.34
CA ARG A 487 38.57 13.14 40.17
C ARG A 487 38.52 11.97 39.19
N PRO A 488 38.86 12.17 37.89
CA PRO A 488 38.83 11.13 36.88
C PRO A 488 39.93 10.10 37.04
N ALA A 489 39.56 8.83 37.04
CA ALA A 489 40.48 7.71 36.97
C ALA A 489 40.79 7.36 35.51
N THR A 490 42.04 7.12 35.26
CA THR A 490 42.74 6.72 34.07
C THR A 490 42.09 5.55 33.30
N ALA A 491 42.15 5.61 31.99
CA ALA A 491 41.69 4.59 31.05
C ALA A 491 42.33 3.21 31.32
N ALA A 492 41.57 2.32 31.98
CA ALA A 492 41.83 0.89 31.95
C ALA A 492 41.20 0.30 30.67
N ALA A 493 41.96 -0.52 29.94
CA ALA A 493 41.51 -1.21 28.74
C ALA A 493 40.18 -1.94 29.00
N ALA A 494 39.09 -1.44 28.43
CA ALA A 494 37.77 -2.04 28.56
C ALA A 494 37.76 -3.40 27.85
N LYS A 495 37.56 -4.48 28.62
CA LYS A 495 37.26 -5.80 28.05
C LYS A 495 36.07 -5.68 27.11
N THR A 496 36.20 -6.15 25.87
CA THR A 496 35.12 -6.27 24.90
C THR A 496 34.01 -7.12 25.48
N ASN A 497 32.83 -6.58 25.55
CA ASN A 497 31.64 -7.30 26.05
C ASN A 497 30.90 -7.91 24.87
N GLU A 498 30.86 -9.22 24.78
CA GLU A 498 30.23 -9.98 23.70
C GLU A 498 28.73 -9.66 23.60
N THR A 499 28.04 -9.46 24.70
CA THR A 499 26.62 -9.04 24.72
C THR A 499 26.46 -7.69 24.06
N VAL A 500 27.34 -6.72 24.31
CA VAL A 500 27.32 -5.41 23.66
C VAL A 500 27.60 -5.55 22.17
N ARG A 501 28.52 -6.41 21.76
CA ARG A 501 28.84 -6.66 20.36
C ARG A 501 27.63 -7.25 19.58
N ARG A 502 26.97 -8.24 20.18
CA ARG A 502 25.74 -8.84 19.60
C ARG A 502 24.60 -7.82 19.55
N ALA A 503 24.46 -6.98 20.57
CA ALA A 503 23.46 -5.91 20.56
C ALA A 503 23.74 -4.85 19.49
N GLN A 504 24.99 -4.50 19.24
CA GLN A 504 25.39 -3.61 18.14
C GLN A 504 25.06 -4.23 16.77
N GLN A 505 25.29 -5.55 16.59
CA GLN A 505 24.90 -6.27 15.37
C GLN A 505 23.39 -6.24 15.17
N ALA A 506 22.62 -6.53 16.21
CA ALA A 506 21.16 -6.52 16.16
C ALA A 506 20.60 -5.11 15.90
N LEU A 507 21.16 -4.07 16.49
CA LEU A 507 20.79 -2.67 16.21
C LEU A 507 21.05 -2.31 14.75
N ASN A 508 22.22 -2.67 14.21
CA ASN A 508 22.55 -2.44 12.79
C ASN A 508 21.58 -3.20 11.87
N ALA A 509 21.27 -4.46 12.17
CA ALA A 509 20.29 -5.27 11.42
C ALA A 509 18.88 -4.68 11.50
N ALA A 510 18.53 -4.02 12.61
CA ALA A 510 17.26 -3.32 12.78
C ALA A 510 17.25 -1.91 12.15
N GLY A 511 18.29 -1.52 11.41
CA GLY A 511 18.38 -0.22 10.72
C GLY A 511 18.93 0.93 11.59
N TYR A 512 19.43 0.64 12.79
CA TYR A 512 20.00 1.64 13.69
C TYR A 512 21.54 1.61 13.61
N SER A 513 22.13 2.55 12.87
CA SER A 513 23.57 2.61 12.65
C SER A 513 24.37 2.94 13.92
N VAL A 514 24.94 1.92 14.56
CA VAL A 514 25.84 2.07 15.72
C VAL A 514 27.32 2.03 15.34
N GLY A 515 27.65 1.85 14.04
CA GLY A 515 29.01 1.64 13.55
C GLY A 515 29.43 0.16 13.60
N ALA A 516 30.73 -0.10 13.52
CA ALA A 516 31.26 -1.45 13.59
C ALA A 516 30.99 -2.07 14.99
N PRO A 517 30.52 -3.35 15.02
CA PRO A 517 30.24 -4.04 16.28
C PRO A 517 31.54 -4.36 17.06
N ASP A 518 32.02 -3.43 17.84
CA ASP A 518 33.28 -3.50 18.56
C ASP A 518 33.17 -4.03 20.01
N GLY A 519 31.92 -4.29 20.46
CA GLY A 519 31.64 -4.74 21.83
C GLY A 519 31.83 -3.66 22.89
N ARG A 520 31.90 -2.39 22.53
CA ARG A 520 32.03 -1.26 23.42
C ARG A 520 30.79 -0.39 23.43
N ALA A 521 30.25 -0.11 24.61
CA ALA A 521 29.13 0.80 24.79
C ALA A 521 29.60 2.28 24.72
N GLY A 522 30.12 2.69 23.56
CA GLY A 522 30.56 4.06 23.33
C GLY A 522 29.39 5.05 23.19
N THR A 523 29.70 6.36 23.15
CA THR A 523 28.71 7.44 23.12
C THR A 523 27.73 7.29 21.96
N GLN A 524 28.21 6.89 20.77
CA GLN A 524 27.34 6.64 19.60
C GLN A 524 26.42 5.45 19.83
N THR A 525 26.94 4.33 20.33
CA THR A 525 26.14 3.14 20.65
C THR A 525 25.03 3.47 21.66
N LEU A 526 25.35 4.21 22.73
CA LEU A 526 24.38 4.59 23.76
C LEU A 526 23.33 5.59 23.23
N LYS A 527 23.74 6.51 22.37
CA LYS A 527 22.80 7.44 21.70
C LYS A 527 21.80 6.69 20.81
N VAL A 528 22.29 5.75 20.03
CA VAL A 528 21.47 4.91 19.15
C VAL A 528 20.59 3.96 19.96
N LEU A 529 21.11 3.38 21.04
CA LEU A 529 20.37 2.54 21.96
C LEU A 529 19.18 3.29 22.59
N LYS A 530 19.40 4.52 23.06
CA LYS A 530 18.30 5.38 23.57
C LYS A 530 17.26 5.68 22.50
N LYS A 531 17.70 5.92 21.25
CA LYS A 531 16.79 6.12 20.14
C LYS A 531 15.97 4.85 19.86
N TYR A 532 16.62 3.69 19.81
CA TYR A 532 15.97 2.39 19.67
C TYR A 532 14.94 2.15 20.78
N GLN A 533 15.32 2.40 22.06
CA GLN A 533 14.42 2.27 23.19
C GLN A 533 13.20 3.19 23.07
N ALA A 534 13.40 4.45 22.65
CA ALA A 534 12.32 5.40 22.42
C ALA A 534 11.41 4.97 21.24
N ASP A 535 12.00 4.60 20.11
CA ASP A 535 11.26 4.17 18.91
C ASP A 535 10.47 2.87 19.16
N ARG A 536 10.93 2.03 20.11
CA ARG A 536 10.27 0.79 20.54
C ARG A 536 9.44 0.93 21.81
N HIS A 537 9.25 2.16 22.29
CA HIS A 537 8.51 2.47 23.51
C HIS A 537 9.00 1.70 24.75
N LEU A 538 10.28 1.37 24.78
CA LEU A 538 10.95 0.79 25.93
C LEU A 538 11.41 1.89 26.90
N PRO A 539 11.70 1.56 28.19
CA PRO A 539 12.33 2.50 29.11
C PRO A 539 13.64 3.06 28.52
N VAL A 540 13.72 4.38 28.33
CA VAL A 540 14.87 5.05 27.69
C VAL A 540 16.00 5.22 28.68
N THR A 541 16.60 4.13 29.10
CA THR A 541 17.66 4.10 30.08
C THR A 541 19.06 4.29 29.46
N GLY A 542 19.23 3.95 28.18
CA GLY A 542 20.53 3.87 27.51
C GLY A 542 21.39 2.72 28.03
N LYS A 543 20.79 1.70 28.65
CA LYS A 543 21.46 0.50 29.14
C LYS A 543 20.97 -0.72 28.37
N PHE A 544 21.82 -1.73 28.24
CA PHE A 544 21.49 -3.04 27.70
C PHE A 544 20.85 -3.92 28.80
N GLU A 545 19.68 -3.49 29.26
CA GLU A 545 18.86 -4.22 30.23
C GLU A 545 18.11 -5.38 29.53
N ASP A 546 17.67 -6.38 30.31
CA ASP A 546 17.06 -7.61 29.77
C ASP A 546 15.87 -7.32 28.85
N VAL A 547 15.06 -6.30 29.14
CA VAL A 547 13.95 -5.85 28.32
C VAL A 547 14.45 -5.35 26.96
N THR A 548 15.54 -4.60 26.94
CA THR A 548 16.15 -4.08 25.71
C THR A 548 16.85 -5.18 24.92
N LEU A 549 17.57 -6.06 25.62
CA LEU A 549 18.23 -7.22 25.01
C LEU A 549 17.20 -8.21 24.46
N GLY A 550 16.10 -8.44 25.16
CA GLY A 550 14.98 -9.24 24.71
C GLY A 550 14.35 -8.67 23.44
N SER A 551 14.13 -7.35 23.42
CA SER A 551 13.62 -6.64 22.24
C SER A 551 14.57 -6.72 21.03
N LEU A 552 15.89 -6.89 21.27
CA LEU A 552 16.91 -7.10 20.23
C LEU A 552 17.11 -8.59 19.87
N GLY A 553 16.30 -9.51 20.44
CA GLY A 553 16.44 -10.94 20.24
C GLY A 553 17.68 -11.56 20.93
N LEU A 554 18.21 -10.90 21.94
CA LEU A 554 19.45 -11.26 22.64
C LEU A 554 19.18 -11.60 24.11
N SER A 555 18.61 -12.77 24.40
CA SER A 555 18.56 -13.28 25.76
C SER A 555 19.96 -13.74 26.23
N SER A 556 20.31 -13.51 27.50
CA SER A 556 21.58 -13.93 28.08
C SER A 556 21.69 -15.46 28.05
N SER A 557 22.62 -15.98 27.24
CA SER A 557 22.98 -17.40 27.26
C SER A 557 23.83 -17.70 28.48
N ALA A 558 23.19 -18.13 29.57
CA ALA A 558 23.80 -18.99 30.56
C ALA A 558 23.04 -20.31 30.54
N GLY A 559 23.73 -21.37 30.18
CA GLY A 559 23.07 -22.64 29.79
C GLY A 559 22.15 -23.22 30.83
N SER A 560 20.99 -23.61 30.39
CA SER A 560 20.17 -24.76 30.68
C SER A 560 18.76 -24.51 30.13
N ASP A 561 18.13 -25.47 29.47
CA ASP A 561 16.73 -25.56 28.98
C ASP A 561 16.03 -24.25 28.64
N SER A 562 16.04 -23.89 27.32
CA SER A 562 15.51 -22.64 26.77
C SER A 562 13.98 -22.61 26.56
N SER A 563 13.22 -23.45 27.27
CA SER A 563 11.76 -23.58 27.02
C SER A 563 10.83 -22.81 27.97
N THR A 564 11.35 -22.07 28.95
CA THR A 564 10.50 -21.50 30.02
C THR A 564 10.60 -19.98 30.21
N GLN A 565 11.42 -19.25 29.46
CA GLN A 565 11.55 -17.80 29.69
C GLN A 565 10.49 -17.01 28.90
N SER A 566 9.63 -16.32 29.65
CA SER A 566 8.60 -15.41 29.09
C SER A 566 9.25 -14.14 28.55
N VAL A 567 8.93 -13.77 27.31
CA VAL A 567 9.47 -12.57 26.65
C VAL A 567 8.33 -11.59 26.28
N ILE A 568 8.69 -10.32 26.14
CA ILE A 568 7.78 -9.30 25.60
C ILE A 568 7.93 -9.29 24.09
N LEU A 569 6.80 -9.38 23.36
CA LEU A 569 6.79 -9.24 21.90
C LEU A 569 6.75 -7.76 21.53
N SER A 570 7.89 -7.24 21.13
CA SER A 570 8.06 -5.88 20.58
C SER A 570 8.38 -5.88 19.07
N ASP A 571 8.58 -7.07 18.48
CA ASP A 571 8.81 -7.25 17.06
C ASP A 571 7.50 -7.37 16.28
N ALA A 572 7.60 -7.31 14.94
CA ALA A 572 6.43 -7.44 14.06
C ALA A 572 5.72 -8.79 14.27
N VAL A 573 4.45 -8.71 14.61
CA VAL A 573 3.53 -9.86 14.73
C VAL A 573 2.72 -9.94 13.45
N ASN A 574 3.13 -10.86 12.56
CA ASN A 574 2.56 -11.01 11.22
C ASN A 574 1.15 -11.63 11.24
N ALA A 575 0.93 -12.57 12.18
CA ALA A 575 -0.38 -13.15 12.45
C ALA A 575 -0.58 -13.37 13.95
N LEU A 576 -1.79 -13.25 14.41
CA LEU A 576 -2.20 -13.49 15.79
C LEU A 576 -3.50 -14.29 15.74
N VAL A 577 -3.57 -15.38 16.47
CA VAL A 577 -4.77 -16.20 16.61
C VAL A 577 -5.01 -16.58 18.06
N GLN A 578 -6.25 -16.82 18.42
CA GLN A 578 -6.64 -17.37 19.71
C GLN A 578 -7.23 -18.76 19.50
N THR A 579 -6.78 -19.71 20.28
CA THR A 579 -7.26 -21.09 20.33
C THR A 579 -7.38 -21.52 21.80
N ILE A 580 -7.41 -22.80 22.06
CA ILE A 580 -7.45 -23.40 23.40
C ILE A 580 -6.14 -24.16 23.61
N ASP A 581 -5.56 -24.02 24.79
CA ASP A 581 -4.43 -24.85 25.20
C ASP A 581 -4.89 -26.28 25.47
N PRO A 582 -4.37 -27.31 24.77
CA PRO A 582 -4.86 -28.66 24.89
C PRO A 582 -4.70 -29.27 26.29
N GLU A 583 -3.73 -28.82 27.07
CA GLU A 583 -3.46 -29.31 28.43
C GLU A 583 -4.31 -28.62 29.49
N SER A 584 -4.33 -27.29 29.49
CA SER A 584 -5.00 -26.50 30.54
C SER A 584 -6.45 -26.14 30.21
N GLN A 585 -6.90 -26.36 28.97
CA GLN A 585 -8.23 -25.96 28.45
C GLN A 585 -8.49 -24.44 28.60
N ARG A 586 -7.41 -23.64 28.71
CA ARG A 586 -7.46 -22.19 28.79
C ARG A 586 -7.27 -21.57 27.41
N PRO A 587 -7.72 -20.34 27.16
CA PRO A 587 -7.38 -19.62 25.94
C PRO A 587 -5.88 -19.54 25.76
N LEU A 588 -5.45 -19.85 24.56
CA LEU A 588 -4.08 -19.81 24.10
C LEU A 588 -3.94 -18.85 22.93
N PHE A 589 -3.08 -17.88 23.05
CA PHE A 589 -2.70 -17.00 21.96
C PHE A 589 -1.46 -17.51 21.28
N LEU A 590 -1.47 -17.52 19.96
CA LEU A 590 -0.31 -17.82 19.11
C LEU A 590 0.01 -16.60 18.26
N ALA A 591 1.27 -16.20 18.25
CA ALA A 591 1.77 -15.04 17.51
C ALA A 591 2.90 -15.46 16.55
N ALA A 592 2.66 -15.27 15.25
CA ALA A 592 3.66 -15.47 14.19
C ALA A 592 4.51 -14.21 14.02
N THR A 593 5.81 -14.38 14.00
CA THR A 593 6.77 -13.27 13.86
C THR A 593 7.89 -13.62 12.88
N ASN A 594 8.70 -12.64 12.52
CA ASN A 594 9.92 -12.87 11.75
C ASN A 594 11.02 -13.62 12.54
N LEU A 595 10.84 -13.79 13.86
CA LEU A 595 11.77 -14.50 14.74
C LEU A 595 11.26 -15.89 15.16
N GLY A 596 10.06 -16.27 14.78
CA GLY A 596 9.43 -17.55 15.11
C GLY A 596 8.00 -17.43 15.56
N LEU A 597 7.47 -18.53 16.05
CA LEU A 597 6.15 -18.64 16.65
C LEU A 597 6.27 -18.49 18.18
N TYR A 598 5.34 -17.75 18.75
CA TYR A 598 5.24 -17.55 20.20
C TYR A 598 3.84 -17.94 20.69
N ARG A 599 3.77 -18.44 21.93
CA ARG A 599 2.53 -18.76 22.62
C ARG A 599 2.36 -17.97 23.91
N SER A 600 1.13 -17.70 24.33
CA SER A 600 0.82 -17.10 25.60
C SER A 600 -0.58 -17.51 26.10
N LEU A 601 -0.69 -17.88 27.36
CA LEU A 601 -2.00 -18.07 28.03
C LEU A 601 -2.60 -16.75 28.54
N ASP A 602 -1.76 -15.74 28.67
CA ASP A 602 -2.13 -14.36 29.01
C ASP A 602 -1.07 -13.42 28.41
N PRO A 603 -1.37 -12.74 27.29
CA PRO A 603 -0.43 -11.83 26.65
C PRO A 603 0.19 -10.78 27.57
N THR A 604 -0.49 -10.42 28.68
CA THR A 604 0.01 -9.44 29.66
C THR A 604 1.13 -10.00 30.54
N GLN A 605 1.24 -11.33 30.64
CA GLN A 605 2.29 -12.02 31.41
C GLN A 605 3.49 -12.43 30.55
N GLY A 606 3.42 -12.11 29.25
CA GLY A 606 4.49 -12.36 28.30
C GLY A 606 4.25 -13.61 27.43
N TRP A 607 5.28 -13.89 26.62
CA TRP A 607 5.22 -14.88 25.54
C TRP A 607 6.34 -15.87 25.64
N GLN A 608 6.04 -17.11 25.33
CA GLN A 608 7.00 -18.20 25.25
C GLN A 608 7.25 -18.57 23.78
N LYS A 609 8.52 -18.62 23.39
CA LYS A 609 8.90 -19.02 22.03
C LYS A 609 8.73 -20.52 21.85
N LEU A 610 8.08 -20.93 20.74
CA LEU A 610 8.05 -22.31 20.29
C LEU A 610 9.22 -22.58 19.33
N SER A 611 9.82 -23.75 19.41
CA SER A 611 10.96 -24.11 18.58
C SER A 611 10.52 -25.04 17.46
N TYR A 612 10.85 -24.72 16.21
CA TYR A 612 10.69 -25.62 15.05
C TYR A 612 11.86 -26.58 14.86
N GLY A 613 12.94 -26.47 15.66
CA GLY A 613 14.22 -27.09 15.39
C GLY A 613 15.09 -26.24 14.45
N SER A 614 16.33 -26.67 14.20
CA SER A 614 17.29 -25.88 13.42
C SER A 614 17.12 -25.97 11.90
N ASN A 615 16.25 -26.84 11.42
CA ASN A 615 16.13 -27.17 9.99
C ASN A 615 15.07 -26.33 9.24
N PHE A 616 14.29 -25.52 9.96
CA PHE A 616 13.21 -24.73 9.38
C PHE A 616 13.43 -23.23 9.51
N ASP A 617 12.94 -22.48 8.54
CA ASP A 617 12.95 -21.03 8.56
C ASP A 617 12.06 -20.52 9.71
N PRO A 618 12.60 -19.73 10.67
CA PRO A 618 11.81 -19.22 11.77
C PRO A 618 10.80 -18.14 11.35
N ARG A 619 10.97 -17.50 10.19
CA ARG A 619 10.08 -16.42 9.72
C ARG A 619 8.69 -16.98 9.43
N THR A 620 7.78 -16.77 10.36
CA THR A 620 6.40 -17.26 10.29
C THR A 620 5.49 -16.15 9.80
N SER A 621 4.69 -16.43 8.78
CA SER A 621 3.80 -15.47 8.12
C SER A 621 2.34 -15.60 8.54
N CYS A 622 1.86 -16.83 8.72
CA CYS A 622 0.46 -17.10 9.06
C CYS A 622 0.34 -18.32 9.98
N ILE A 623 -0.81 -18.43 10.64
CA ILE A 623 -1.14 -19.51 11.58
C ILE A 623 -2.58 -19.94 11.31
N SER A 624 -2.83 -21.25 11.40
CA SER A 624 -4.18 -21.81 11.53
C SER A 624 -4.22 -22.76 12.72
N ALA A 625 -5.16 -22.56 13.62
CA ALA A 625 -5.38 -23.41 14.79
C ALA A 625 -6.89 -23.51 15.03
N ASP A 626 -7.41 -24.73 15.09
CA ASP A 626 -8.83 -24.96 15.37
C ASP A 626 -9.05 -25.10 16.89
N PRO A 627 -9.92 -24.30 17.49
CA PRO A 627 -10.27 -24.44 18.91
C PRO A 627 -10.88 -25.81 19.28
N GLN A 628 -11.47 -26.51 18.33
CA GLN A 628 -12.02 -27.87 18.56
C GLN A 628 -10.95 -28.95 18.50
N HIS A 629 -9.83 -28.69 17.79
CA HIS A 629 -8.68 -29.58 17.66
C HIS A 629 -7.37 -28.84 17.98
N PRO A 630 -7.23 -28.34 19.21
CA PRO A 630 -6.17 -27.43 19.60
C PRO A 630 -4.77 -28.04 19.59
N GLU A 631 -4.68 -29.37 19.55
CA GLU A 631 -3.41 -30.08 19.35
C GLU A 631 -2.83 -29.90 17.95
N THR A 632 -3.67 -29.64 16.94
CA THR A 632 -3.22 -29.47 15.55
C THR A 632 -3.08 -28.00 15.18
N ILE A 633 -1.85 -27.60 14.90
CA ILE A 633 -1.50 -26.22 14.54
C ILE A 633 -0.72 -26.24 13.23
N PHE A 634 -1.16 -25.44 12.26
CA PHE A 634 -0.44 -25.20 11.02
C PHE A 634 0.19 -23.81 11.02
N VAL A 635 1.42 -23.72 10.52
CA VAL A 635 2.07 -22.42 10.30
C VAL A 635 2.67 -22.35 8.90
N GLY A 636 2.54 -21.19 8.29
CA GLY A 636 3.19 -20.85 7.04
C GLY A 636 4.49 -20.12 7.29
N THR A 637 5.52 -20.47 6.52
CA THR A 637 6.85 -19.88 6.64
C THR A 637 7.26 -19.14 5.36
N ALA A 638 8.32 -18.34 5.45
CA ALA A 638 8.83 -17.60 4.30
C ALA A 638 9.57 -18.49 3.29
N SER A 639 10.23 -19.58 3.75
CA SER A 639 11.02 -20.43 2.86
C SER A 639 11.15 -21.90 3.32
N SER A 640 10.25 -22.37 4.18
CA SER A 640 10.15 -23.80 4.56
C SER A 640 8.74 -24.34 4.31
N GLY A 641 7.93 -23.64 3.48
CA GLY A 641 6.57 -24.06 3.18
C GLY A 641 5.68 -24.04 4.43
N VAL A 642 4.88 -25.08 4.60
CA VAL A 642 3.98 -25.27 5.74
C VAL A 642 4.62 -26.22 6.75
N LEU A 643 4.52 -25.90 8.04
CA LEU A 643 4.84 -26.78 9.13
C LEU A 643 3.56 -27.14 9.88
N VAL A 644 3.48 -28.37 10.38
CA VAL A 644 2.37 -28.85 11.21
C VAL A 644 2.87 -29.39 12.53
N SER A 645 2.12 -29.11 13.58
CA SER A 645 2.23 -29.74 14.90
C SER A 645 0.93 -30.48 15.20
N HIS A 646 1.02 -31.68 15.78
CA HIS A 646 -0.11 -32.48 16.26
C HIS A 646 -0.09 -32.65 17.78
N ASP A 647 0.71 -31.88 18.48
CA ASP A 647 0.93 -31.97 19.94
C ASP A 647 0.88 -30.60 20.64
N GLY A 648 0.12 -29.63 20.06
CA GLY A 648 -0.05 -28.31 20.60
C GLY A 648 1.20 -27.42 20.49
N GLY A 649 2.05 -27.68 19.49
CA GLY A 649 3.25 -26.87 19.18
C GLY A 649 4.52 -27.34 19.88
N LYS A 650 4.55 -28.51 20.48
CA LYS A 650 5.76 -29.08 21.12
C LYS A 650 6.75 -29.63 20.10
N SER A 651 6.26 -30.24 19.04
CA SER A 651 7.06 -30.73 17.92
C SER A 651 6.46 -30.32 16.58
N TRP A 652 7.32 -30.23 15.56
CA TRP A 652 6.95 -29.70 14.25
C TRP A 652 7.50 -30.57 13.10
N GLN A 653 6.70 -30.72 12.07
CA GLN A 653 7.06 -31.43 10.86
C GLN A 653 6.77 -30.55 9.64
N GLY A 654 7.67 -30.61 8.63
CA GLY A 654 7.42 -30.01 7.34
C GLY A 654 6.47 -30.89 6.52
N VAL A 655 5.49 -30.28 5.85
CA VAL A 655 4.57 -31.03 4.98
C VAL A 655 5.16 -31.19 3.58
N SER A 656 4.81 -32.32 2.91
CA SER A 656 5.15 -32.54 1.51
C SER A 656 4.02 -32.10 0.58
N GLY A 657 4.36 -31.62 -0.64
CA GLY A 657 3.37 -31.25 -1.66
C GLY A 657 3.02 -29.74 -1.70
N VAL A 658 3.45 -28.93 -0.72
CA VAL A 658 3.46 -27.47 -0.81
C VAL A 658 4.89 -27.01 -1.06
N PRO A 659 5.17 -26.26 -2.14
CA PRO A 659 6.54 -25.80 -2.45
C PRO A 659 7.14 -24.94 -1.34
N THR A 660 8.40 -25.23 -1.00
CA THR A 660 9.14 -24.47 0.03
C THR A 660 9.65 -23.11 -0.48
N GLU A 661 9.84 -22.98 -1.78
CA GLU A 661 10.33 -21.75 -2.43
C GLU A 661 9.27 -20.65 -2.54
N ALA A 662 7.99 -21.01 -2.39
CA ALA A 662 6.89 -20.06 -2.41
C ALA A 662 6.48 -19.67 -0.98
N PRO A 663 6.67 -18.42 -0.55
CA PRO A 663 6.15 -17.98 0.74
C PRO A 663 4.68 -18.30 0.92
N VAL A 664 4.33 -18.83 2.09
CA VAL A 664 2.95 -19.13 2.45
C VAL A 664 2.32 -17.85 3.02
N ASN A 665 1.24 -17.37 2.40
CA ASN A 665 0.59 -16.13 2.83
C ASN A 665 -0.56 -16.38 3.80
N THR A 666 -1.30 -17.49 3.60
CA THR A 666 -2.52 -17.77 4.37
C THR A 666 -2.76 -19.27 4.48
N ILE A 667 -3.31 -19.67 5.61
CA ILE A 667 -3.76 -21.05 5.88
C ILE A 667 -5.14 -20.96 6.53
N ALA A 668 -6.06 -21.84 6.12
CA ALA A 668 -7.37 -21.95 6.72
C ALA A 668 -7.76 -23.43 6.90
N GLN A 669 -8.26 -23.77 8.07
CA GLN A 669 -8.88 -25.08 8.36
C GLN A 669 -10.40 -24.97 8.26
N ASP A 670 -11.03 -26.00 7.73
CA ASP A 670 -12.49 -26.10 7.73
C ASP A 670 -12.97 -26.55 9.12
N SER A 671 -13.65 -25.67 9.84
CA SER A 671 -14.12 -25.96 11.20
C SER A 671 -15.14 -27.10 11.29
N GLN A 672 -15.84 -27.42 10.20
CA GLN A 672 -16.75 -28.56 10.13
C GLN A 672 -16.04 -29.87 9.71
N ARG A 673 -14.92 -29.74 8.97
CA ARG A 673 -14.12 -30.86 8.46
C ARG A 673 -12.64 -30.58 8.75
N PRO A 674 -12.16 -30.76 9.99
CA PRO A 674 -10.83 -30.32 10.41
C PRO A 674 -9.68 -30.97 9.63
N ASN A 675 -9.92 -32.13 8.97
CA ASN A 675 -8.97 -32.74 8.05
C ASN A 675 -8.81 -31.96 6.71
N HIS A 676 -9.73 -31.04 6.40
CA HIS A 676 -9.65 -30.21 5.21
C HIS A 676 -8.90 -28.90 5.55
N VAL A 677 -7.72 -28.75 4.99
CA VAL A 677 -6.84 -27.61 5.21
C VAL A 677 -6.46 -27.00 3.86
N TYR A 678 -6.54 -25.68 3.78
CA TYR A 678 -6.26 -24.93 2.55
C TYR A 678 -5.11 -23.96 2.76
N VAL A 679 -4.26 -23.83 1.74
CA VAL A 679 -3.06 -22.98 1.77
C VAL A 679 -3.00 -22.11 0.52
N GLY A 680 -2.86 -20.79 0.75
CA GLY A 680 -2.52 -19.80 -0.27
C GLY A 680 -1.05 -19.44 -0.21
N THR A 681 -0.36 -19.54 -1.33
CA THR A 681 1.04 -19.13 -1.49
C THR A 681 1.14 -17.96 -2.48
N LYS A 682 2.34 -17.41 -2.65
CA LYS A 682 2.62 -16.43 -3.71
C LYS A 682 2.48 -16.98 -5.13
N GLN A 683 2.25 -18.28 -5.30
CA GLN A 683 2.22 -18.90 -6.63
C GLN A 683 0.93 -19.66 -6.90
N SER A 684 0.33 -20.30 -5.90
CA SER A 684 -0.81 -21.18 -6.10
C SER A 684 -1.58 -21.47 -4.81
N PHE A 685 -2.64 -22.27 -4.98
CA PHE A 685 -3.55 -22.70 -3.93
C PHE A 685 -3.47 -24.22 -3.77
N TYR A 686 -3.39 -24.68 -2.52
CA TYR A 686 -3.22 -26.11 -2.16
C TYR A 686 -4.25 -26.53 -1.13
N MET A 687 -4.57 -27.82 -1.11
CA MET A 687 -5.49 -28.43 -0.17
C MET A 687 -4.95 -29.77 0.33
N SER A 688 -5.17 -30.04 1.60
CA SER A 688 -5.10 -31.35 2.23
C SER A 688 -6.51 -31.80 2.64
N ASN A 689 -6.81 -33.10 2.52
CA ASN A 689 -8.05 -33.74 2.97
C ASN A 689 -7.80 -34.72 4.12
N ASP A 690 -6.57 -34.82 4.57
CA ASP A 690 -6.09 -35.84 5.53
C ASP A 690 -5.34 -35.21 6.71
N GLY A 691 -5.74 -33.99 7.10
CA GLY A 691 -5.16 -33.29 8.23
C GLY A 691 -3.72 -32.84 8.02
N GLY A 692 -3.30 -32.63 6.76
CA GLY A 692 -1.96 -32.14 6.43
C GLY A 692 -0.94 -33.26 6.10
N ALA A 693 -1.34 -34.51 6.12
CA ALA A 693 -0.43 -35.60 5.78
C ALA A 693 -0.04 -35.61 4.30
N SER A 694 -0.97 -35.26 3.40
CA SER A 694 -0.69 -35.06 1.99
C SER A 694 -1.36 -33.76 1.46
N TRP A 695 -0.72 -33.20 0.44
CA TRP A 695 -1.19 -31.94 -0.16
C TRP A 695 -1.24 -32.04 -1.67
N SER A 696 -2.26 -31.47 -2.26
CA SER A 696 -2.39 -31.38 -3.69
C SER A 696 -2.76 -29.94 -4.10
N ARG A 697 -2.29 -29.53 -5.29
CA ARG A 697 -2.76 -28.28 -5.88
C ARG A 697 -4.25 -28.39 -6.21
N ARG A 698 -5.05 -27.47 -5.65
CA ARG A 698 -6.51 -27.39 -5.90
C ARG A 698 -6.82 -26.15 -6.76
N GLY A 699 -6.03 -25.95 -7.80
CA GLY A 699 -6.24 -24.85 -8.72
C GLY A 699 -7.44 -25.03 -9.64
N GLY A 700 -7.78 -26.29 -10.05
CA GLY A 700 -8.78 -26.46 -11.09
C GLY A 700 -8.54 -25.49 -12.25
N ASN A 701 -9.49 -24.59 -12.49
CA ASN A 701 -9.37 -23.45 -13.39
C ASN A 701 -8.89 -22.15 -12.68
N LEU A 702 -8.49 -22.21 -11.39
CA LEU A 702 -7.94 -21.08 -10.66
C LEU A 702 -6.55 -20.71 -11.23
N PRO A 703 -6.29 -19.45 -11.59
CA PRO A 703 -5.00 -19.06 -12.16
C PRO A 703 -3.86 -19.17 -11.14
N PHE A 704 -2.62 -19.23 -11.62
CA PHE A 704 -1.46 -19.03 -10.78
C PHE A 704 -1.39 -17.57 -10.31
N GLY A 705 -1.01 -17.36 -9.06
CA GLY A 705 -0.95 -16.01 -8.51
C GLY A 705 -0.66 -15.96 -7.02
N ASP A 706 -0.73 -14.74 -6.48
CA ASP A 706 -0.44 -14.42 -5.08
C ASP A 706 -1.73 -14.47 -4.25
N PHE A 707 -1.99 -15.61 -3.61
CA PHE A 707 -3.18 -15.85 -2.80
C PHE A 707 -2.96 -15.35 -1.39
N THR A 708 -3.68 -14.31 -1.01
CA THR A 708 -3.48 -13.52 0.22
C THR A 708 -4.50 -13.81 1.31
N SER A 709 -5.67 -14.32 0.94
CA SER A 709 -6.75 -14.62 1.89
C SER A 709 -7.57 -15.82 1.45
N ILE A 710 -8.03 -16.59 2.44
CA ILE A 710 -8.95 -17.72 2.28
C ILE A 710 -10.08 -17.54 3.28
N LEU A 711 -11.31 -17.67 2.81
CA LEU A 711 -12.51 -17.57 3.65
C LEU A 711 -13.43 -18.75 3.35
N ILE A 712 -13.58 -19.65 4.31
CA ILE A 712 -14.42 -20.83 4.21
C ILE A 712 -15.78 -20.49 4.82
N ASN A 713 -16.89 -20.85 4.13
CA ASN A 713 -18.22 -20.67 4.70
C ASN A 713 -18.42 -21.60 5.90
N PRO A 714 -18.62 -21.08 7.12
CA PRO A 714 -18.73 -21.92 8.31
C PRO A 714 -20.01 -22.77 8.36
N ARG A 715 -20.98 -22.55 7.46
CA ARG A 715 -22.20 -23.37 7.32
C ARG A 715 -22.11 -24.38 6.17
N ASN A 716 -21.17 -24.17 5.24
CA ASN A 716 -20.95 -25.03 4.09
C ASN A 716 -19.48 -25.03 3.68
N GLY A 717 -18.70 -25.99 4.17
CA GLY A 717 -17.27 -26.08 3.89
C GLY A 717 -16.91 -26.30 2.41
N ASP A 718 -17.87 -26.61 1.53
CA ASP A 718 -17.66 -26.69 0.09
C ASP A 718 -17.62 -25.29 -0.58
N GLU A 719 -18.16 -24.29 0.10
CA GLU A 719 -18.13 -22.91 -0.34
C GLU A 719 -16.91 -22.17 0.25
N ILE A 720 -15.98 -21.79 -0.61
CA ILE A 720 -14.74 -21.11 -0.23
C ILE A 720 -14.54 -19.90 -1.13
N PHE A 721 -14.10 -18.80 -0.55
CA PHE A 721 -13.66 -17.62 -1.25
C PHE A 721 -12.16 -17.45 -1.10
N VAL A 722 -11.48 -17.04 -2.16
CA VAL A 722 -10.05 -16.72 -2.11
C VAL A 722 -9.79 -15.36 -2.74
N GLY A 723 -8.97 -14.57 -2.06
CA GLY A 723 -8.44 -13.32 -2.56
C GLY A 723 -7.09 -13.54 -3.22
N ASN A 724 -6.93 -12.98 -4.42
CA ASN A 724 -5.70 -13.00 -5.18
C ASN A 724 -5.24 -11.55 -5.39
N ALA A 725 -4.03 -11.22 -4.93
CA ALA A 725 -3.48 -9.88 -5.09
C ALA A 725 -2.78 -9.69 -6.44
N TYR A 726 -2.32 -10.77 -7.06
CA TYR A 726 -1.60 -10.74 -8.33
C TYR A 726 -1.70 -12.07 -9.05
N GLN A 727 -2.15 -12.06 -10.30
CA GLN A 727 -2.26 -13.22 -11.16
C GLN A 727 -1.09 -13.27 -12.14
N THR A 728 -0.49 -14.45 -12.32
CA THR A 728 0.61 -14.64 -13.27
C THR A 728 0.11 -14.50 -14.71
N GLY A 729 0.74 -13.60 -15.49
CA GLY A 729 0.43 -13.39 -16.90
C GLY A 729 -0.73 -12.44 -17.17
N GLU A 730 -1.42 -11.95 -16.13
CA GLU A 730 -2.48 -10.93 -16.25
C GLU A 730 -2.24 -9.75 -15.29
N ILE A 731 -2.99 -8.67 -15.55
CA ILE A 731 -2.92 -7.47 -14.76
C ILE A 731 -3.95 -7.55 -13.63
N GLY A 732 -3.47 -7.79 -12.40
CA GLY A 732 -4.31 -7.85 -11.20
C GLY A 732 -4.69 -9.28 -10.79
N GLY A 733 -5.32 -9.39 -9.64
CA GLY A 733 -5.82 -10.63 -9.07
C GLY A 733 -7.34 -10.77 -9.19
N GLY A 734 -8.04 -10.68 -8.07
CA GLY A 734 -9.51 -10.73 -7.98
C GLY A 734 -9.99 -11.61 -6.84
N VAL A 735 -11.31 -11.75 -6.75
CA VAL A 735 -11.97 -12.66 -5.81
C VAL A 735 -12.53 -13.85 -6.57
N TYR A 736 -12.21 -15.05 -6.10
CA TYR A 736 -12.68 -16.31 -6.67
C TYR A 736 -13.50 -17.08 -5.63
N ARG A 737 -14.54 -17.75 -6.11
CA ARG A 737 -15.45 -18.57 -5.31
C ARG A 737 -15.50 -19.99 -5.86
N THR A 738 -15.50 -20.98 -4.97
CA THR A 738 -15.87 -22.36 -5.26
C THR A 738 -17.08 -22.77 -4.41
N ILE A 739 -17.84 -23.76 -4.86
CA ILE A 739 -18.91 -24.41 -4.08
C ILE A 739 -18.75 -25.93 -4.07
N ASN A 740 -17.57 -26.41 -4.47
CA ASN A 740 -17.23 -27.83 -4.52
C ASN A 740 -15.81 -28.08 -3.97
N ALA A 741 -15.51 -27.42 -2.83
CA ALA A 741 -14.24 -27.55 -2.12
C ALA A 741 -12.99 -27.35 -3.01
N GLY A 742 -13.03 -26.39 -3.94
CA GLY A 742 -11.88 -26.04 -4.78
C GLY A 742 -11.70 -26.89 -6.04
N THR A 743 -12.67 -27.74 -6.39
CA THR A 743 -12.61 -28.51 -7.65
C THR A 743 -12.75 -27.60 -8.86
N THR A 744 -13.68 -26.64 -8.82
CA THR A 744 -13.84 -25.59 -9.83
C THR A 744 -14.06 -24.24 -9.15
N TRP A 745 -13.66 -23.18 -9.84
CA TRP A 745 -13.71 -21.81 -9.33
C TRP A 745 -14.39 -20.87 -10.32
N ALA A 746 -15.18 -19.96 -9.80
CA ALA A 746 -15.73 -18.83 -10.53
C ALA A 746 -15.14 -17.52 -9.99
N ARG A 747 -14.76 -16.62 -10.89
CA ARG A 747 -14.38 -15.26 -10.51
C ARG A 747 -15.66 -14.45 -10.25
N ILE A 748 -15.77 -13.83 -9.08
CA ILE A 748 -16.98 -13.07 -8.69
C ILE A 748 -16.90 -11.58 -9.05
N ASP A 749 -15.80 -11.11 -9.60
CA ASP A 749 -15.61 -9.78 -10.20
C ASP A 749 -15.28 -9.93 -11.70
N PRO A 750 -16.26 -10.26 -12.56
CA PRO A 750 -16.02 -10.55 -13.97
C PRO A 750 -15.55 -9.33 -14.75
N LYS A 751 -15.11 -9.53 -15.99
CA LYS A 751 -14.44 -8.50 -16.79
C LYS A 751 -15.29 -7.23 -16.98
N GLU A 752 -16.59 -7.40 -17.05
CA GLU A 752 -17.59 -6.33 -17.27
C GLU A 752 -17.84 -5.48 -16.02
N HIS A 753 -17.61 -6.06 -14.82
CA HIS A 753 -17.90 -5.46 -13.50
C HIS A 753 -16.76 -5.73 -12.51
N ARG A 754 -15.53 -5.39 -12.87
CA ARG A 754 -14.37 -5.59 -12.02
C ARG A 754 -14.36 -4.63 -10.83
N LEU A 755 -13.86 -5.14 -9.70
CA LEU A 755 -13.53 -4.28 -8.57
C LEU A 755 -12.54 -3.20 -9.00
N PRO A 756 -12.69 -1.96 -8.51
CA PRO A 756 -11.74 -0.86 -8.80
C PRO A 756 -10.30 -1.18 -8.47
N SER A 757 -10.04 -1.94 -7.42
CA SER A 757 -8.73 -2.56 -7.20
C SER A 757 -8.87 -4.08 -7.16
N GLN A 758 -8.21 -4.75 -8.09
CA GLN A 758 -8.22 -6.22 -8.18
C GLN A 758 -7.14 -6.88 -7.30
N ARG A 759 -6.39 -6.09 -6.55
CA ARG A 759 -5.37 -6.58 -5.61
C ARG A 759 -6.03 -6.81 -4.26
N ILE A 760 -6.53 -8.03 -4.04
CA ILE A 760 -7.31 -8.41 -2.85
C ILE A 760 -6.38 -8.88 -1.75
N TRP A 761 -6.63 -8.44 -0.50
CA TRP A 761 -5.79 -8.77 0.66
C TRP A 761 -6.56 -9.35 1.84
N ALA A 762 -7.80 -8.98 2.02
CA ALA A 762 -8.62 -9.45 3.13
C ALA A 762 -10.03 -9.82 2.66
N LEU A 763 -10.59 -10.87 3.26
CA LEU A 763 -11.97 -11.31 3.08
C LEU A 763 -12.57 -11.58 4.45
N ALA A 764 -13.82 -11.16 4.67
CA ALA A 764 -14.57 -11.49 5.87
C ALA A 764 -16.06 -11.59 5.55
N PHE A 765 -16.79 -12.52 6.20
CA PHE A 765 -18.24 -12.48 6.19
C PHE A 765 -18.77 -11.49 7.23
N ASP A 766 -19.95 -10.98 6.99
CA ASP A 766 -20.73 -10.37 8.07
C ASP A 766 -20.97 -11.40 9.18
N SER A 767 -20.84 -10.99 10.42
CA SER A 767 -20.95 -11.91 11.57
C SER A 767 -22.34 -12.53 11.73
N GLN A 768 -23.37 -11.90 11.22
CA GLN A 768 -24.78 -12.33 11.33
C GLN A 768 -25.34 -12.79 9.97
N ASP A 769 -24.95 -12.12 8.89
CA ASP A 769 -25.36 -12.41 7.53
C ASP A 769 -24.21 -12.88 6.66
N GLN A 770 -23.99 -14.19 6.62
CA GLN A 770 -22.95 -14.80 5.77
C GLN A 770 -23.20 -14.64 4.26
N ASN A 771 -24.32 -14.02 3.86
CA ASN A 771 -24.54 -13.61 2.49
C ASN A 771 -23.86 -12.27 2.16
N THR A 772 -23.40 -11.53 3.15
CA THR A 772 -22.66 -10.30 2.97
C THR A 772 -21.16 -10.56 3.11
N LEU A 773 -20.39 -10.22 2.07
CA LEU A 773 -18.95 -10.37 1.99
C LEU A 773 -18.25 -9.01 2.04
N PHE A 774 -17.30 -8.83 2.96
CA PHE A 774 -16.37 -7.71 3.00
C PHE A 774 -15.08 -8.09 2.29
N VAL A 775 -14.61 -7.20 1.41
CA VAL A 775 -13.39 -7.39 0.62
C VAL A 775 -12.45 -6.23 0.83
N GLY A 776 -11.28 -6.49 1.39
CA GLY A 776 -10.20 -5.50 1.56
C GLY A 776 -9.26 -5.52 0.35
N SER A 777 -9.05 -4.35 -0.25
CA SER A 777 -8.21 -4.18 -1.44
C SER A 777 -7.02 -3.28 -1.19
N HIS A 778 -6.03 -3.32 -2.11
CA HIS A 778 -4.80 -2.55 -1.97
C HIS A 778 -5.01 -1.03 -2.10
N SER A 779 -5.89 -0.59 -3.00
CA SER A 779 -5.95 0.83 -3.39
C SER A 779 -7.38 1.35 -3.56
N ALA A 780 -8.35 0.65 -2.97
CA ALA A 780 -9.75 1.04 -3.04
C ALA A 780 -10.53 0.73 -1.74
N GLY A 781 -9.81 0.54 -0.63
CA GLY A 781 -10.38 0.34 0.70
C GLY A 781 -11.13 -0.97 0.84
N VAL A 782 -12.28 -0.91 1.51
CA VAL A 782 -13.17 -2.05 1.78
C VAL A 782 -14.40 -1.96 0.88
N TYR A 783 -14.71 -3.06 0.20
CA TYR A 783 -15.96 -3.27 -0.52
C TYR A 783 -16.90 -4.14 0.28
N VAL A 784 -18.18 -3.86 0.17
CA VAL A 784 -19.26 -4.70 0.71
C VAL A 784 -20.03 -5.27 -0.46
N VAL A 785 -20.24 -6.58 -0.44
CA VAL A 785 -21.00 -7.31 -1.45
C VAL A 785 -22.14 -8.03 -0.76
N PRO A 786 -23.38 -7.55 -0.83
CA PRO A 786 -24.52 -8.33 -0.44
C PRO A 786 -24.72 -9.48 -1.44
N ARG A 787 -24.87 -10.70 -0.93
CA ARG A 787 -25.30 -11.85 -1.74
C ARG A 787 -26.76 -11.61 -2.12
N GLY A 788 -27.03 -11.30 -3.37
CA GLY A 788 -28.34 -10.96 -3.84
C GLY A 788 -29.40 -11.99 -3.42
N SER A 789 -30.37 -11.55 -2.64
CA SER A 789 -31.67 -12.18 -2.63
C SER A 789 -32.26 -11.99 -4.04
N SER A 790 -32.69 -13.04 -4.66
CA SER A 790 -33.46 -13.01 -5.90
C SER A 790 -34.83 -12.33 -5.68
N SER A 791 -34.82 -11.04 -5.39
CA SER A 791 -35.99 -10.19 -5.47
C SER A 791 -35.80 -9.26 -6.65
N VAL A 792 -36.28 -9.71 -7.80
CA VAL A 792 -36.73 -8.84 -8.89
C VAL A 792 -37.84 -7.97 -8.29
N SER A 793 -37.52 -6.84 -7.71
CA SER A 793 -38.45 -5.75 -7.59
C SER A 793 -38.32 -4.93 -8.86
N ALA A 794 -39.18 -5.22 -9.81
CA ALA A 794 -39.52 -4.32 -10.91
C ALA A 794 -39.87 -2.97 -10.27
N VAL A 795 -39.00 -2.01 -10.33
CA VAL A 795 -39.36 -0.61 -10.18
C VAL A 795 -39.84 -0.14 -11.53
N SER A 796 -41.15 -0.28 -11.73
CA SER A 796 -41.89 0.50 -12.71
C SER A 796 -41.93 1.95 -12.24
N ARG A 797 -41.46 2.82 -13.09
CA ARG A 797 -41.62 4.25 -13.31
C ARG A 797 -40.48 5.15 -13.00
#